data_a23962e8fdfefa174e4d71e7767884a0
#
_entry.id   a23962e8fdfefa174e4d71e7767884a0
#
_cell.length_a   1.000
_cell.length_b   1.000
_cell.length_c   1.000
_cell.angle_alpha   90.00
_cell.angle_beta   90.00
_cell.angle_gamma   90.00
#
_symmetry.space_group_name_H-M   'P 1'
#
loop_
_entity.id
_entity.type
_entity.pdbx_description
1 polymer ?
#
loop_
_entity_poly.entity_id
_entity_poly.type
_entity_poly.pdbx_seq_one_letter_code
_entity_poly.pdbx_strand_id
1 'polypeptide(L)'
;MHLPLALLTALTLLTTPARTSDPTPLPPHLETIRQAEAVTLYGDAAIRPLNQRKTALTSLGDSEISGEGAVDRSLYEPGTDGPDNWCHRSTKAAVHVTTIPADLTYNLSCSGAQTNDITIGGTHQYQELNQGENLAVKARNTRIKLITVVVGANDTGGPEFAPTMTSCVQRRVLFQGACWPAQSPTWAQRVDFIVPRVAKALTDIKQIMAEAGYAPGDYQLVAMSYPGPASPDVEDNPSFPGWYNGGCLGYLADLAFARNKAVPLFEQGIRRAALQAGARYLDASRLYHGTEVCQDTTWVTGLHAVDGNFFEPNAVRQSFHPNSSGHAAFGACLTQFFHADTAQATCMNPAGTRTPKLYAGLPEFKQLRHAATGNCLDVDGNSSRNGRKLVSWPCEGTRNQAFWYDPATQAVHTELSQDRCADINGGALTAGTAVQVWDCNAGAAQRWTYDGARLHAANAPSLCATLPGTARALGDGLVLAACDGADQRQVFTWETKQALTYTQLKLGGKCLDVPGTKPSGGANLVLYTCDGNADQFWAFNAVSGQVHNLADPGLCADVEGGTMAQGRPIQVANCSAAIGQYSNSMRWNATGGGYASRKDPTWLIAATGTADGTPVTLQRAGTWTPGQSRTPDPWKFLTADVY
;
A
#
# COMPACT_ATOMS: atom_id res chain seq x y z
N MET A 1 71.12 13.96 9.70
CA MET A 1 70.05 13.59 10.66
C MET A 1 69.10 12.66 9.90
N HIS A 2 69.23 11.32 10.08
CA HIS A 2 68.41 10.31 9.41
C HIS A 2 67.26 9.94 10.32
N LEU A 3 66.01 10.08 9.81
CA LEU A 3 64.84 9.44 10.44
C LEU A 3 64.58 8.10 9.74
N PRO A 4 64.23 7.03 10.48
CA PRO A 4 63.94 5.72 9.89
C PRO A 4 62.48 5.63 9.46
N LEU A 5 62.29 5.05 8.28
CA LEU A 5 61.03 4.67 7.66
C LEU A 5 60.43 3.45 8.43
N ALA A 6 59.29 3.61 9.06
CA ALA A 6 58.59 2.51 9.70
C ALA A 6 57.76 1.75 8.64
N LEU A 7 58.10 0.47 8.44
CA LEU A 7 57.33 -0.47 7.64
C LEU A 7 56.04 -0.85 8.42
N LEU A 8 54.85 -0.42 7.91
CA LEU A 8 53.57 -0.97 8.36
C LEU A 8 53.32 -2.28 7.61
N THR A 9 53.51 -3.39 8.28
CA THR A 9 53.03 -4.70 7.81
C THR A 9 51.52 -4.78 8.01
N ALA A 10 50.76 -4.74 6.92
CA ALA A 10 49.34 -5.03 6.92
C ALA A 10 49.14 -6.53 7.25
N LEU A 11 48.61 -6.80 8.43
CA LEU A 11 48.16 -8.13 8.84
C LEU A 11 46.83 -8.40 8.16
N THR A 12 46.83 -9.09 7.03
CA THR A 12 45.61 -9.66 6.44
C THR A 12 45.06 -10.75 7.35
N LEU A 13 44.05 -10.43 8.13
CA LEU A 13 43.24 -11.41 8.82
C LEU A 13 42.52 -12.24 7.75
N LEU A 14 43.07 -13.41 7.43
CA LEU A 14 42.35 -14.48 6.77
C LEU A 14 41.21 -14.90 7.70
N THR A 15 39.98 -14.39 7.46
CA THR A 15 38.78 -14.91 8.07
C THR A 15 38.58 -16.33 7.53
N THR A 16 38.97 -17.34 8.33
CA THR A 16 38.53 -18.72 8.08
C THR A 16 36.99 -18.71 8.04
N PRO A 17 36.37 -19.32 7.01
CA PRO A 17 34.91 -19.47 7.00
C PRO A 17 34.50 -20.21 8.26
N ALA A 18 33.49 -19.70 8.97
CA ALA A 18 32.93 -20.33 10.15
C ALA A 18 32.58 -21.78 9.78
N ARG A 19 33.16 -22.74 10.51
CA ARG A 19 32.83 -24.16 10.33
C ARG A 19 31.34 -24.31 10.58
N THR A 20 30.62 -24.91 9.62
CA THR A 20 29.26 -25.41 9.83
C THR A 20 29.31 -26.39 11.00
N SER A 21 28.55 -26.11 12.04
CA SER A 21 28.40 -27.03 13.17
C SER A 21 27.66 -28.29 12.71
N ASP A 22 27.93 -29.43 13.32
CA ASP A 22 27.11 -30.63 13.09
C ASP A 22 25.67 -30.31 13.46
N PRO A 23 24.68 -30.82 12.69
CA PRO A 23 23.27 -30.58 12.97
C PRO A 23 22.89 -31.07 14.39
N THR A 24 22.13 -30.24 15.11
CA THR A 24 21.56 -30.64 16.39
C THR A 24 20.55 -31.79 16.16
N PRO A 25 20.55 -32.84 17.00
CA PRO A 25 19.60 -33.93 16.89
C PRO A 25 18.13 -33.44 16.90
N LEU A 26 17.31 -34.06 16.07
CA LEU A 26 15.86 -33.82 16.08
C LEU A 26 15.16 -34.61 17.20
N PRO A 27 13.98 -34.18 17.67
CA PRO A 27 13.08 -35.01 18.44
C PRO A 27 12.85 -36.37 17.75
N PRO A 28 12.68 -37.48 18.49
CA PRO A 28 12.62 -38.84 17.90
C PRO A 28 11.58 -39.00 16.77
N HIS A 29 10.40 -38.38 16.89
CA HIS A 29 9.35 -38.47 15.88
C HIS A 29 9.76 -37.73 14.58
N LEU A 30 10.39 -36.56 14.67
CA LEU A 30 10.89 -35.83 13.50
C LEU A 30 12.10 -36.54 12.87
N GLU A 31 12.96 -37.16 13.70
CA GLU A 31 14.10 -37.93 13.20
C GLU A 31 13.64 -39.14 12.39
N THR A 32 12.59 -39.82 12.82
CA THR A 32 12.00 -40.93 12.05
C THR A 32 11.54 -40.46 10.66
N ILE A 33 10.86 -39.32 10.60
CA ILE A 33 10.40 -38.72 9.34
C ILE A 33 11.59 -38.31 8.47
N ARG A 34 12.60 -37.66 9.07
CA ARG A 34 13.83 -37.28 8.40
C ARG A 34 14.53 -38.47 7.74
N GLN A 35 14.65 -39.58 8.49
CA GLN A 35 15.30 -40.80 7.99
C GLN A 35 14.53 -41.41 6.81
N ALA A 36 13.23 -41.51 6.91
CA ALA A 36 12.38 -42.02 5.82
C ALA A 36 12.53 -41.17 4.55
N GLU A 37 12.54 -39.85 4.70
CA GLU A 37 12.76 -38.92 3.60
C GLU A 37 14.17 -39.05 3.01
N ALA A 38 15.20 -39.13 3.84
CA ALA A 38 16.58 -39.31 3.39
C ALA A 38 16.74 -40.61 2.58
N VAL A 39 16.12 -41.71 3.00
CA VAL A 39 16.09 -42.96 2.24
C VAL A 39 15.44 -42.75 0.86
N THR A 40 14.34 -42.01 0.79
CA THR A 40 13.68 -41.67 -0.48
C THR A 40 14.58 -40.83 -1.38
N LEU A 41 15.29 -39.86 -0.82
CA LEU A 41 16.13 -38.94 -1.61
C LEU A 41 17.47 -39.57 -2.05
N TYR A 42 18.02 -40.46 -1.23
CA TYR A 42 19.42 -40.89 -1.36
C TYR A 42 19.66 -42.40 -1.26
N GLY A 43 18.64 -43.18 -0.87
CA GLY A 43 18.75 -44.62 -0.67
C GLY A 43 19.26 -45.03 0.72
N ASP A 44 19.61 -44.08 1.60
CA ASP A 44 20.04 -44.33 2.97
C ASP A 44 19.59 -43.21 3.91
N ALA A 45 19.65 -43.44 5.23
CA ALA A 45 19.21 -42.50 6.25
C ALA A 45 20.29 -41.53 6.76
N ALA A 46 21.48 -41.54 6.18
CA ALA A 46 22.61 -40.74 6.67
C ALA A 46 22.39 -39.23 6.48
N ILE A 47 22.80 -38.42 7.44
CA ILE A 47 22.89 -36.98 7.29
C ILE A 47 24.15 -36.66 6.48
N ARG A 48 23.97 -36.03 5.33
CA ARG A 48 25.07 -35.62 4.45
C ARG A 48 25.65 -34.26 4.81
N PRO A 49 26.93 -34.03 4.56
CA PRO A 49 27.49 -32.67 4.57
C PRO A 49 26.68 -31.74 3.65
N LEU A 50 26.54 -30.46 4.03
CA LEU A 50 25.67 -29.50 3.33
C LEU A 50 25.94 -29.40 1.82
N ASN A 51 27.22 -29.44 1.43
CA ASN A 51 27.63 -29.38 0.02
C ASN A 51 27.33 -30.65 -0.80
N GLN A 52 26.93 -31.74 -0.16
CA GLN A 52 26.54 -33.02 -0.81
C GLN A 52 25.02 -33.22 -0.84
N ARG A 53 24.25 -32.31 -0.21
CA ARG A 53 22.79 -32.39 -0.22
C ARG A 53 22.23 -31.84 -1.54
N LYS A 54 21.14 -32.43 -2.03
CA LYS A 54 20.34 -31.86 -3.12
C LYS A 54 19.90 -30.45 -2.75
N THR A 55 19.98 -29.55 -3.72
CA THR A 55 19.57 -28.16 -3.50
C THR A 55 18.05 -28.03 -3.45
N ALA A 56 17.53 -27.13 -2.62
CA ALA A 56 16.10 -26.92 -2.48
C ALA A 56 15.73 -25.44 -2.33
N LEU A 57 14.50 -25.11 -2.75
CA LEU A 57 13.79 -23.87 -2.42
C LEU A 57 12.57 -24.23 -1.59
N THR A 58 12.17 -23.34 -0.66
CA THR A 58 10.98 -23.58 0.17
C THR A 58 10.18 -22.32 0.39
N SER A 59 8.86 -22.48 0.51
CA SER A 59 7.93 -21.47 0.99
C SER A 59 7.24 -21.91 2.28
N LEU A 60 7.05 -20.95 3.20
CA LEU A 60 6.26 -21.08 4.42
C LEU A 60 5.26 -19.93 4.45
N GLY A 61 4.16 -20.14 5.16
CA GLY A 61 3.16 -19.09 5.34
C GLY A 61 1.74 -19.57 5.13
N ASP A 62 0.91 -18.66 4.68
CA ASP A 62 -0.52 -18.85 4.57
C ASP A 62 -1.01 -19.03 3.12
N SER A 63 -2.31 -18.80 2.92
CA SER A 63 -3.00 -18.98 1.64
C SER A 63 -2.42 -18.13 0.50
N GLU A 64 -1.84 -16.97 0.83
CA GLU A 64 -1.28 -16.07 -0.20
C GLU A 64 -0.12 -16.71 -0.97
N ILE A 65 0.63 -17.63 -0.34
CA ILE A 65 1.77 -18.30 -0.98
C ILE A 65 1.56 -19.79 -1.20
N SER A 66 0.49 -20.39 -0.59
CA SER A 66 0.20 -21.82 -0.75
C SER A 66 -0.27 -22.17 -2.18
N GLY A 67 -0.96 -21.26 -2.84
CA GLY A 67 -1.60 -21.50 -4.14
C GLY A 67 -3.12 -21.56 -4.06
N GLU A 68 -3.73 -21.04 -2.98
CA GLU A 68 -5.17 -21.07 -2.68
C GLU A 68 -6.06 -20.67 -3.87
N GLY A 69 -5.67 -19.66 -4.66
CA GLY A 69 -6.46 -19.10 -5.76
C GLY A 69 -6.38 -19.88 -7.08
N ALA A 70 -5.93 -21.13 -7.09
CA ALA A 70 -5.68 -21.89 -8.31
C ALA A 70 -6.94 -22.18 -9.15
N VAL A 71 -8.15 -22.10 -8.58
CA VAL A 71 -9.46 -22.40 -9.20
C VAL A 71 -9.58 -23.83 -9.72
N ASP A 72 -8.66 -24.27 -10.56
CA ASP A 72 -8.58 -25.63 -11.05
C ASP A 72 -8.03 -26.55 -9.95
N ARG A 73 -8.92 -27.34 -9.37
CA ARG A 73 -8.60 -28.27 -8.27
C ARG A 73 -7.56 -29.32 -8.64
N SER A 74 -7.39 -29.63 -9.93
CA SER A 74 -6.35 -30.56 -10.40
C SER A 74 -4.93 -30.03 -10.22
N LEU A 75 -4.79 -28.73 -9.96
CA LEU A 75 -3.51 -28.07 -9.68
C LEU A 75 -3.07 -28.22 -8.22
N TYR A 76 -3.94 -28.63 -7.31
CA TYR A 76 -3.55 -28.83 -5.92
C TYR A 76 -2.74 -30.11 -5.73
N GLU A 77 -1.77 -30.04 -4.84
CA GLU A 77 -0.99 -31.20 -4.45
C GLU A 77 -1.93 -32.26 -3.81
N PRO A 78 -1.73 -33.56 -4.10
CA PRO A 78 -2.58 -34.61 -3.57
C PRO A 78 -2.71 -34.55 -2.04
N GLY A 79 -3.94 -34.63 -1.56
CA GLY A 79 -4.24 -34.62 -0.11
C GLY A 79 -4.26 -33.24 0.54
N THR A 80 -4.23 -32.14 -0.24
CA THR A 80 -4.28 -30.77 0.30
C THR A 80 -5.54 -29.98 -0.10
N ASP A 81 -6.54 -30.67 -0.69
CA ASP A 81 -7.81 -30.09 -1.12
C ASP A 81 -8.96 -31.02 -0.70
N GLY A 82 -9.28 -31.03 0.58
CA GLY A 82 -10.34 -31.86 1.12
C GLY A 82 -10.56 -31.71 2.62
N PRO A 83 -11.60 -32.39 3.18
CA PRO A 83 -12.00 -32.21 4.58
C PRO A 83 -10.90 -32.50 5.60
N ASP A 84 -9.98 -33.38 5.28
CA ASP A 84 -8.88 -33.76 6.17
C ASP A 84 -7.72 -32.76 6.11
N ASN A 85 -7.61 -32.00 5.03
CA ASN A 85 -6.55 -31.02 4.82
C ASN A 85 -6.92 -29.99 3.74
N TRP A 86 -7.18 -28.77 4.16
CA TRP A 86 -7.47 -27.63 3.30
C TRP A 86 -6.26 -26.67 3.16
N CYS A 87 -5.04 -27.19 3.12
CA CYS A 87 -3.86 -26.35 2.90
C CYS A 87 -3.80 -25.74 1.50
N HIS A 88 -4.49 -26.30 0.54
CA HIS A 88 -4.60 -25.83 -0.85
C HIS A 88 -3.23 -25.49 -1.45
N ARG A 89 -2.28 -26.41 -1.33
CA ARG A 89 -0.97 -26.24 -1.96
C ARG A 89 -1.08 -26.51 -3.46
N SER A 90 -0.78 -25.49 -4.26
CA SER A 90 -0.83 -25.62 -5.73
C SER A 90 0.54 -25.97 -6.31
N THR A 91 0.56 -26.85 -7.30
CA THR A 91 1.73 -27.11 -8.16
C THR A 91 2.15 -25.86 -8.96
N LYS A 92 1.32 -24.81 -8.96
CA LYS A 92 1.60 -23.48 -9.54
C LYS A 92 1.97 -22.44 -8.50
N ALA A 93 2.12 -22.82 -7.23
CA ALA A 93 2.59 -21.91 -6.20
C ALA A 93 3.96 -21.30 -6.55
N ALA A 94 4.21 -20.09 -6.06
CA ALA A 94 5.37 -19.29 -6.43
C ALA A 94 6.71 -20.04 -6.34
N VAL A 95 6.89 -20.86 -5.30
CA VAL A 95 8.12 -21.65 -5.10
C VAL A 95 8.40 -22.65 -6.24
N HIS A 96 7.34 -23.17 -6.88
CA HIS A 96 7.46 -24.14 -7.96
C HIS A 96 7.68 -23.52 -9.34
N VAL A 97 7.36 -22.23 -9.48
CA VAL A 97 7.43 -21.53 -10.79
C VAL A 97 8.57 -20.50 -10.87
N THR A 98 9.44 -20.43 -9.85
CA THR A 98 10.69 -19.66 -9.94
C THR A 98 11.63 -20.28 -10.97
N THR A 99 12.52 -19.48 -11.55
CA THR A 99 13.62 -19.96 -12.40
C THR A 99 14.95 -20.05 -11.64
N ILE A 100 14.91 -20.02 -10.31
CA ILE A 100 16.10 -20.22 -9.46
C ILE A 100 16.50 -21.71 -9.55
N PRO A 101 17.73 -22.03 -9.98
CA PRO A 101 18.16 -23.42 -10.13
C PRO A 101 18.16 -24.15 -8.78
N ALA A 102 17.39 -25.22 -8.67
CA ALA A 102 17.36 -26.13 -7.53
C ALA A 102 16.91 -27.52 -7.98
N ASP A 103 17.32 -28.57 -7.24
CA ASP A 103 16.91 -29.95 -7.51
C ASP A 103 15.48 -30.21 -7.02
N LEU A 104 15.03 -29.48 -6.00
CA LEU A 104 13.77 -29.69 -5.31
C LEU A 104 13.12 -28.36 -4.96
N THR A 105 11.78 -28.37 -4.88
CA THR A 105 10.99 -27.26 -4.35
C THR A 105 9.98 -27.81 -3.33
N TYR A 106 9.85 -27.11 -2.20
CA TYR A 106 8.93 -27.49 -1.11
C TYR A 106 7.95 -26.37 -0.84
N ASN A 107 6.68 -26.64 -0.99
CA ASN A 107 5.61 -25.76 -0.54
C ASN A 107 5.14 -26.26 0.85
N LEU A 108 5.66 -25.62 1.91
CA LEU A 108 5.30 -25.98 3.30
C LEU A 108 4.17 -25.10 3.84
N SER A 109 3.72 -24.10 3.07
CA SER A 109 2.64 -23.21 3.46
C SER A 109 1.28 -23.90 3.52
N CYS A 110 0.34 -23.31 4.24
CA CYS A 110 -0.99 -23.88 4.41
C CYS A 110 -2.03 -22.76 4.51
N SER A 111 -3.12 -22.87 3.76
CA SER A 111 -4.21 -21.92 3.80
C SER A 111 -4.73 -21.71 5.23
N GLY A 112 -4.91 -20.43 5.62
CA GLY A 112 -5.34 -20.06 6.95
C GLY A 112 -4.25 -20.07 8.03
N ALA A 113 -2.98 -20.37 7.68
CA ALA A 113 -1.90 -20.40 8.65
C ALA A 113 -1.71 -19.06 9.36
N GLN A 114 -1.44 -19.15 10.63
CA GLN A 114 -1.02 -18.04 11.51
C GLN A 114 0.49 -18.13 11.78
N THR A 115 1.06 -17.09 12.33
CA THR A 115 2.48 -17.09 12.70
C THR A 115 2.84 -18.24 13.64
N ASN A 116 1.89 -18.67 14.49
CA ASN A 116 2.08 -19.77 15.43
C ASN A 116 2.20 -21.15 14.75
N ASP A 117 1.73 -21.28 13.50
CA ASP A 117 1.87 -22.52 12.72
C ASP A 117 3.27 -22.68 12.10
N ILE A 118 4.12 -21.63 12.23
CA ILE A 118 5.50 -21.63 11.76
C ILE A 118 6.48 -21.69 12.94
N THR A 119 6.11 -21.12 14.10
CA THR A 119 7.02 -20.97 15.24
C THR A 119 7.36 -22.29 15.92
N ILE A 120 8.55 -22.35 16.51
CA ILE A 120 9.00 -23.50 17.31
C ILE A 120 8.03 -23.72 18.48
N GLY A 121 7.53 -24.95 18.60
CA GLY A 121 6.56 -25.34 19.64
C GLY A 121 5.17 -24.72 19.45
N GLY A 122 4.89 -24.22 18.26
CA GLY A 122 3.58 -23.67 17.90
C GLY A 122 2.52 -24.72 17.57
N THR A 123 1.50 -24.28 16.83
CA THR A 123 0.34 -25.11 16.49
C THR A 123 0.56 -25.93 15.21
N HIS A 124 -0.23 -26.97 15.06
CA HIS A 124 -0.29 -27.83 13.89
C HIS A 124 -1.60 -27.53 13.17
N GLN A 125 -1.56 -27.40 11.84
CA GLN A 125 -2.77 -27.35 11.02
C GLN A 125 -3.11 -28.76 10.53
N TYR A 126 -4.37 -29.10 10.65
CA TYR A 126 -4.85 -30.45 10.30
C TYR A 126 -4.04 -31.54 11.03
N GLN A 127 -3.57 -32.56 10.34
CA GLN A 127 -2.70 -33.62 10.89
C GLN A 127 -1.25 -33.51 10.37
N GLU A 128 -0.89 -32.32 9.88
CA GLU A 128 0.46 -32.09 9.37
C GLU A 128 1.43 -31.62 10.49
N LEU A 129 2.72 -31.78 10.23
CA LEU A 129 3.73 -31.13 11.05
C LEU A 129 3.56 -29.61 11.02
N ASN A 130 3.86 -28.96 12.13
CA ASN A 130 4.11 -27.51 12.13
C ASN A 130 5.10 -27.15 11.02
N GLN A 131 4.90 -26.02 10.32
CA GLN A 131 5.75 -25.65 9.18
C GLN A 131 7.23 -25.54 9.55
N GLY A 132 7.54 -25.07 10.79
CA GLY A 132 8.91 -25.02 11.30
C GLY A 132 9.49 -26.41 11.54
N GLU A 133 8.70 -27.35 12.05
CA GLU A 133 9.13 -28.76 12.22
C GLU A 133 9.42 -29.42 10.86
N ASN A 134 8.53 -29.19 9.90
CA ASN A 134 8.71 -29.68 8.54
C ASN A 134 10.00 -29.07 7.92
N LEU A 135 10.23 -27.76 8.07
CA LEU A 135 11.46 -27.11 7.66
C LEU A 135 12.69 -27.75 8.33
N ALA A 136 12.61 -28.07 9.63
CA ALA A 136 13.71 -28.70 10.34
C ALA A 136 14.11 -30.06 9.77
N VAL A 137 13.13 -30.84 9.30
CA VAL A 137 13.35 -32.11 8.58
C VAL A 137 14.00 -31.85 7.22
N LYS A 138 13.40 -30.95 6.40
CA LYS A 138 13.89 -30.64 5.04
C LYS A 138 15.31 -30.07 5.07
N ALA A 139 15.60 -29.18 6.01
CA ALA A 139 16.90 -28.54 6.12
C ALA A 139 18.03 -29.53 6.43
N ARG A 140 17.75 -30.63 7.15
CA ARG A 140 18.75 -31.67 7.43
C ARG A 140 18.97 -32.63 6.25
N ASN A 141 17.97 -32.76 5.39
CA ASN A 141 18.05 -33.66 4.23
C ASN A 141 18.50 -32.96 2.96
N THR A 142 18.25 -31.63 2.82
CA THR A 142 18.55 -30.89 1.60
C THR A 142 19.37 -29.64 1.89
N ARG A 143 19.95 -29.02 0.85
CA ARG A 143 20.59 -27.71 0.92
C ARG A 143 19.61 -26.64 0.47
N ILE A 144 18.90 -26.06 1.42
CA ILE A 144 17.95 -24.99 1.16
C ILE A 144 18.70 -23.71 0.79
N LYS A 145 18.39 -23.12 -0.37
CA LYS A 145 19.01 -21.91 -0.89
C LYS A 145 18.13 -20.66 -0.66
N LEU A 146 16.82 -20.86 -0.67
CA LEU A 146 15.82 -19.80 -0.48
C LEU A 146 14.70 -20.30 0.42
N ILE A 147 14.34 -19.47 1.38
CA ILE A 147 13.15 -19.60 2.22
C ILE A 147 12.32 -18.34 2.00
N THR A 148 11.12 -18.49 1.43
CA THR A 148 10.17 -17.38 1.28
C THR A 148 9.07 -17.52 2.32
N VAL A 149 8.74 -16.43 3.01
CA VAL A 149 7.73 -16.40 4.07
C VAL A 149 6.70 -15.32 3.80
N VAL A 150 5.41 -15.71 3.78
CA VAL A 150 4.26 -14.79 3.71
C VAL A 150 3.28 -15.22 4.79
N VAL A 151 3.18 -14.47 5.88
CA VAL A 151 2.35 -14.83 7.05
C VAL A 151 1.96 -13.60 7.86
N GLY A 152 0.85 -13.70 8.57
CA GLY A 152 0.35 -12.66 9.49
C GLY A 152 -1.06 -12.16 9.16
N ALA A 153 -1.57 -12.48 7.98
CA ALA A 153 -2.92 -12.08 7.57
C ALA A 153 -4.04 -12.73 8.39
N ASN A 154 -3.78 -13.91 8.95
CA ASN A 154 -4.77 -14.72 9.66
C ASN A 154 -4.60 -14.72 11.19
N ASP A 155 -3.59 -14.05 11.72
CA ASP A 155 -3.37 -14.00 13.17
C ASP A 155 -4.58 -13.41 13.89
N THR A 156 -5.17 -14.17 14.82
CA THR A 156 -6.33 -13.73 15.60
C THR A 156 -5.96 -12.51 16.44
N GLY A 157 -6.75 -11.44 16.32
CA GLY A 157 -6.47 -10.12 16.88
C GLY A 157 -5.58 -9.24 16.00
N GLY A 158 -5.08 -9.79 14.88
CA GLY A 158 -4.37 -9.08 13.83
C GLY A 158 -5.32 -8.57 12.72
N PRO A 159 -4.82 -8.39 11.49
CA PRO A 159 -5.60 -7.92 10.35
C PRO A 159 -6.82 -8.78 10.02
N GLU A 160 -6.73 -10.10 10.17
CA GLU A 160 -7.81 -11.04 9.90
C GLU A 160 -8.48 -10.75 8.55
N PHE A 161 -7.71 -10.77 7.47
CA PHE A 161 -8.18 -10.34 6.15
C PHE A 161 -9.42 -11.12 5.69
N ALA A 162 -9.45 -12.44 5.85
CA ALA A 162 -10.56 -13.25 5.37
C ALA A 162 -11.89 -12.89 6.06
N PRO A 163 -11.98 -12.81 7.40
CA PRO A 163 -13.19 -12.31 8.08
C PRO A 163 -13.55 -10.88 7.69
N THR A 164 -12.56 -10.00 7.53
CA THR A 164 -12.79 -8.60 7.14
C THR A 164 -13.38 -8.51 5.74
N MET A 165 -12.80 -9.21 4.76
CA MET A 165 -13.29 -9.21 3.38
C MET A 165 -14.69 -9.84 3.29
N THR A 166 -14.92 -10.96 3.98
CA THR A 166 -16.23 -11.61 4.04
C THR A 166 -17.28 -10.63 4.56
N SER A 167 -16.99 -9.90 5.65
CA SER A 167 -17.89 -8.87 6.20
C SER A 167 -18.18 -7.76 5.18
N CYS A 168 -17.16 -7.28 4.44
CA CYS A 168 -17.33 -6.22 3.44
C CYS A 168 -18.21 -6.70 2.28
N VAL A 169 -17.98 -7.92 1.78
CA VAL A 169 -18.81 -8.53 0.71
C VAL A 169 -20.24 -8.73 1.17
N GLN A 170 -20.47 -9.28 2.37
CA GLN A 170 -21.80 -9.45 2.93
C GLN A 170 -22.55 -8.12 3.05
N ARG A 171 -21.91 -7.08 3.58
CA ARG A 171 -22.51 -5.74 3.66
C ARG A 171 -22.88 -5.19 2.29
N ARG A 172 -22.07 -5.45 1.26
CA ARG A 172 -22.38 -5.05 -0.12
C ARG A 172 -23.61 -5.78 -0.66
N VAL A 173 -23.68 -7.10 -0.46
CA VAL A 173 -24.82 -7.93 -0.88
C VAL A 173 -26.10 -7.52 -0.19
N LEU A 174 -26.02 -7.17 1.10
CA LEU A 174 -27.17 -6.77 1.92
C LEU A 174 -27.46 -5.25 1.87
N PHE A 175 -26.77 -4.49 1.04
CA PHE A 175 -26.92 -3.03 0.92
C PHE A 175 -26.75 -2.25 2.23
N GLN A 176 -25.87 -2.71 3.11
CA GLN A 176 -25.65 -2.15 4.46
C GLN A 176 -24.57 -1.05 4.51
N GLY A 177 -24.13 -0.54 3.37
CA GLY A 177 -23.04 0.45 3.28
C GLY A 177 -21.64 -0.15 3.43
N ALA A 178 -20.63 0.68 3.19
CA ALA A 178 -19.23 0.28 3.23
C ALA A 178 -18.81 -0.27 4.62
N CYS A 179 -17.85 -1.18 4.64
CA CYS A 179 -17.33 -1.78 5.87
C CYS A 179 -16.13 -1.02 6.45
N TRP A 180 -15.37 -0.30 5.61
CA TRP A 180 -14.12 0.34 6.00
C TRP A 180 -14.23 1.33 7.17
N PRO A 181 -15.33 2.07 7.39
CA PRO A 181 -15.42 2.97 8.54
C PRO A 181 -15.28 2.25 9.88
N ALA A 182 -15.77 1.01 9.96
CA ALA A 182 -15.63 0.19 11.16
C ALA A 182 -14.24 -0.44 11.29
N GLN A 183 -13.54 -0.66 10.18
CA GLN A 183 -12.22 -1.31 10.16
C GLN A 183 -11.07 -0.33 10.36
N SER A 184 -11.18 0.87 9.78
CA SER A 184 -10.11 1.86 9.74
C SER A 184 -9.57 2.27 11.11
N PRO A 185 -10.38 2.49 12.18
CA PRO A 185 -9.88 2.96 13.47
C PRO A 185 -8.89 2.01 14.15
N THR A 186 -9.03 0.71 13.95
CA THR A 186 -8.22 -0.31 14.63
C THR A 186 -7.14 -0.92 13.74
N TRP A 187 -7.13 -0.57 12.44
CA TRP A 187 -6.29 -1.27 11.47
C TRP A 187 -4.80 -1.18 11.78
N ALA A 188 -4.29 0.00 12.11
CA ALA A 188 -2.89 0.19 12.47
C ALA A 188 -2.51 -0.63 13.71
N GLN A 189 -3.35 -0.64 14.75
CA GLN A 189 -3.13 -1.43 15.97
C GLN A 189 -3.12 -2.94 15.66
N ARG A 190 -4.01 -3.40 14.79
CA ARG A 190 -4.06 -4.81 14.35
C ARG A 190 -2.81 -5.20 13.58
N VAL A 191 -2.26 -4.28 12.77
CA VAL A 191 -0.96 -4.47 12.11
C VAL A 191 0.17 -4.48 13.14
N ASP A 192 0.18 -3.55 14.11
CA ASP A 192 1.21 -3.52 15.15
C ASP A 192 1.22 -4.80 15.99
N PHE A 193 0.06 -5.41 16.20
CA PHE A 193 -0.09 -6.67 16.93
C PHE A 193 0.67 -7.84 16.28
N ILE A 194 0.73 -7.90 14.95
CA ILE A 194 1.40 -9.02 14.27
C ILE A 194 2.91 -8.83 14.13
N VAL A 195 3.42 -7.60 14.21
CA VAL A 195 4.85 -7.32 13.98
C VAL A 195 5.78 -8.21 14.83
N PRO A 196 5.62 -8.27 16.17
CA PRO A 196 6.47 -9.13 16.99
C PRO A 196 6.28 -10.63 16.71
N ARG A 197 5.08 -11.04 16.25
CA ARG A 197 4.77 -12.43 15.93
C ARG A 197 5.46 -12.89 14.64
N VAL A 198 5.36 -12.10 13.60
CA VAL A 198 6.05 -12.35 12.33
C VAL A 198 7.58 -12.31 12.56
N ALA A 199 8.08 -11.34 13.32
CA ALA A 199 9.51 -11.27 13.66
C ALA A 199 9.98 -12.52 14.42
N LYS A 200 9.16 -13.04 15.34
CA LYS A 200 9.45 -14.29 16.04
C LYS A 200 9.50 -15.48 15.07
N ALA A 201 8.49 -15.63 14.19
CA ALA A 201 8.48 -16.71 13.21
C ALA A 201 9.73 -16.71 12.31
N LEU A 202 10.14 -15.52 11.83
CA LEU A 202 11.37 -15.36 11.05
C LEU A 202 12.64 -15.68 11.87
N THR A 203 12.67 -15.34 13.15
CA THR A 203 13.77 -15.66 14.05
C THR A 203 13.85 -17.16 14.33
N ASP A 204 12.70 -17.81 14.55
CA ASP A 204 12.61 -19.26 14.76
C ASP A 204 13.08 -20.03 13.51
N ILE A 205 12.74 -19.55 12.30
CA ILE A 205 13.28 -20.12 11.06
C ILE A 205 14.82 -20.05 11.04
N LYS A 206 15.41 -18.92 11.42
CA LYS A 206 16.87 -18.78 11.48
C LYS A 206 17.49 -19.73 12.51
N GLN A 207 16.83 -19.95 13.66
CA GLN A 207 17.26 -20.91 14.66
C GLN A 207 17.21 -22.34 14.10
N ILE A 208 16.08 -22.73 13.45
CA ILE A 208 15.94 -24.04 12.81
C ILE A 208 17.07 -24.29 11.80
N MET A 209 17.39 -23.29 10.98
CA MET A 209 18.46 -23.41 9.99
C MET A 209 19.85 -23.54 10.66
N ALA A 210 20.12 -22.77 11.71
CA ALA A 210 21.35 -22.89 12.47
C ALA A 210 21.48 -24.29 13.11
N GLU A 211 20.42 -24.81 13.73
CA GLU A 211 20.35 -26.15 14.29
C GLU A 211 20.49 -27.27 13.23
N ALA A 212 20.14 -26.99 11.98
CA ALA A 212 20.36 -27.88 10.84
C ALA A 212 21.76 -27.80 10.22
N GLY A 213 22.65 -26.96 10.82
CA GLY A 213 24.07 -26.83 10.45
C GLY A 213 24.35 -25.77 9.37
N TYR A 214 23.41 -24.83 9.13
CA TYR A 214 23.62 -23.73 8.18
C TYR A 214 24.27 -22.52 8.84
N ALA A 215 25.21 -21.90 8.15
CA ALA A 215 25.65 -20.55 8.46
C ALA A 215 24.69 -19.50 7.85
N PRO A 216 24.66 -18.27 8.36
CA PRO A 216 23.77 -17.22 7.85
C PRO A 216 23.87 -16.92 6.35
N GLY A 217 25.02 -17.18 5.72
CA GLY A 217 25.25 -16.99 4.28
C GLY A 217 24.92 -18.19 3.39
N ASP A 218 24.55 -19.34 3.96
CA ASP A 218 24.28 -20.56 3.19
C ASP A 218 22.91 -20.53 2.49
N TYR A 219 22.01 -19.63 2.91
CA TYR A 219 20.65 -19.48 2.40
C TYR A 219 20.19 -18.05 2.47
N GLN A 220 19.12 -17.76 1.75
CA GLN A 220 18.42 -16.48 1.82
C GLN A 220 17.06 -16.67 2.48
N LEU A 221 16.80 -15.90 3.54
CA LEU A 221 15.48 -15.80 4.18
C LEU A 221 14.82 -14.51 3.70
N VAL A 222 13.68 -14.64 3.02
CA VAL A 222 12.92 -13.54 2.44
C VAL A 222 11.54 -13.50 3.06
N ALA A 223 11.23 -12.41 3.76
CA ALA A 223 9.87 -12.06 4.10
C ALA A 223 9.27 -11.26 2.93
N MET A 224 8.12 -11.66 2.42
CA MET A 224 7.43 -10.98 1.33
C MET A 224 6.11 -10.40 1.82
N SER A 225 5.76 -9.18 1.38
CA SER A 225 4.48 -8.57 1.70
C SER A 225 3.35 -9.12 0.82
N TYR A 226 2.12 -8.85 1.24
CA TYR A 226 0.91 -9.21 0.50
C TYR A 226 0.63 -8.15 -0.57
N PRO A 227 0.25 -8.53 -1.78
CA PRO A 227 -0.23 -7.60 -2.79
C PRO A 227 -1.67 -7.16 -2.51
N GLY A 228 -2.05 -6.01 -3.07
CA GLY A 228 -3.43 -5.56 -3.06
C GLY A 228 -4.29 -6.39 -4.01
N PRO A 229 -5.33 -7.10 -3.53
CA PRO A 229 -6.13 -7.98 -4.37
C PRO A 229 -7.17 -7.24 -5.21
N ALA A 230 -7.49 -5.99 -4.86
CA ALA A 230 -8.62 -5.25 -5.45
C ALA A 230 -8.29 -3.79 -5.70
N SER A 231 -8.92 -3.20 -6.72
CA SER A 231 -8.73 -1.81 -7.15
C SER A 231 -10.02 -1.01 -7.06
N PRO A 232 -9.97 0.26 -6.65
CA PRO A 232 -11.11 1.17 -6.77
C PRO A 232 -11.32 1.70 -8.21
N ASP A 233 -10.39 1.46 -9.12
CA ASP A 233 -10.39 2.02 -10.49
C ASP A 233 -11.39 1.32 -11.42
N VAL A 234 -12.22 0.41 -10.91
CA VAL A 234 -13.27 -0.33 -11.63
C VAL A 234 -14.24 0.57 -12.40
N GLU A 235 -14.62 1.73 -11.83
CA GLU A 235 -15.54 2.65 -12.47
C GLU A 235 -15.00 3.27 -13.77
N ASP A 236 -13.68 3.21 -13.94
CA ASP A 236 -12.99 3.88 -15.03
C ASP A 236 -12.74 2.96 -16.23
N ASN A 237 -13.09 1.69 -16.14
CA ASN A 237 -12.93 0.73 -17.23
C ASN A 237 -14.29 0.33 -17.83
N PRO A 238 -14.70 0.93 -18.97
CA PRO A 238 -15.98 0.61 -19.61
C PRO A 238 -16.05 -0.80 -20.19
N SER A 239 -14.92 -1.46 -20.43
CA SER A 239 -14.86 -2.86 -20.87
C SER A 239 -15.04 -3.85 -19.73
N PHE A 240 -15.10 -3.39 -18.49
CA PHE A 240 -15.20 -4.25 -17.34
C PHE A 240 -16.57 -4.95 -17.29
N PRO A 241 -16.63 -6.28 -17.11
CA PRO A 241 -17.88 -7.03 -17.23
C PRO A 241 -18.89 -6.80 -16.08
N GLY A 242 -18.66 -5.77 -15.26
CA GLY A 242 -19.54 -5.38 -14.16
C GLY A 242 -19.22 -6.10 -12.84
N TRP A 243 -19.84 -5.60 -11.77
CA TRP A 243 -19.60 -6.00 -10.39
C TRP A 243 -19.68 -7.51 -10.11
N TYR A 244 -20.64 -8.19 -10.76
CA TYR A 244 -20.87 -9.61 -10.51
C TYR A 244 -19.94 -10.50 -11.31
N ASN A 245 -19.76 -10.20 -12.59
CA ASN A 245 -18.99 -11.03 -13.50
C ASN A 245 -17.47 -10.92 -13.26
N GLY A 246 -17.00 -9.76 -12.81
CA GLY A 246 -15.59 -9.54 -12.46
C GLY A 246 -15.19 -10.04 -11.06
N GLY A 247 -16.16 -10.48 -10.27
CA GLY A 247 -15.92 -11.04 -8.94
C GLY A 247 -15.48 -10.03 -7.88
N CYS A 248 -15.77 -8.73 -8.08
CA CYS A 248 -15.30 -7.70 -7.17
C CYS A 248 -16.31 -7.20 -6.13
N LEU A 249 -17.28 -7.95 -5.78
CA LEU A 249 -18.38 -7.62 -4.88
C LEU A 249 -17.98 -6.80 -3.61
N GLY A 250 -17.63 -5.53 -3.79
CA GLY A 250 -17.30 -4.59 -2.72
C GLY A 250 -17.84 -3.20 -2.99
N TYR A 251 -17.95 -2.33 -1.99
CA TYR A 251 -18.11 -0.90 -2.24
C TYR A 251 -16.79 -0.31 -2.71
N LEU A 252 -16.81 0.63 -3.63
CA LEU A 252 -15.59 1.32 -4.10
C LEU A 252 -14.79 1.94 -2.95
N ALA A 253 -15.48 2.44 -1.95
CA ALA A 253 -14.85 2.99 -0.75
C ALA A 253 -14.08 1.92 0.04
N ASP A 254 -14.56 0.66 0.08
CA ASP A 254 -13.85 -0.46 0.70
C ASP A 254 -12.62 -0.86 -0.11
N LEU A 255 -12.76 -0.91 -1.44
CA LEU A 255 -11.65 -1.18 -2.35
C LEU A 255 -10.57 -0.09 -2.27
N ALA A 256 -10.99 1.17 -2.20
CA ALA A 256 -10.10 2.31 -2.01
C ALA A 256 -9.37 2.24 -0.65
N PHE A 257 -10.07 1.91 0.43
CA PHE A 257 -9.44 1.71 1.75
C PHE A 257 -8.43 0.56 1.72
N ALA A 258 -8.81 -0.59 1.16
CA ALA A 258 -7.94 -1.75 1.06
C ALA A 258 -6.63 -1.40 0.33
N ARG A 259 -6.73 -0.87 -0.89
CA ARG A 259 -5.57 -0.55 -1.73
C ARG A 259 -4.73 0.60 -1.19
N ASN A 260 -5.38 1.65 -0.66
CA ASN A 260 -4.71 2.91 -0.37
C ASN A 260 -4.22 3.00 1.07
N LYS A 261 -4.75 2.18 1.98
CA LYS A 261 -4.43 2.26 3.40
C LYS A 261 -4.15 0.91 4.03
N ALA A 262 -5.05 -0.06 3.90
CA ALA A 262 -4.92 -1.33 4.62
C ALA A 262 -3.69 -2.12 4.18
N VAL A 263 -3.51 -2.32 2.87
CA VAL A 263 -2.36 -3.04 2.31
C VAL A 263 -1.04 -2.30 2.56
N PRO A 264 -0.92 -0.98 2.35
CA PRO A 264 0.32 -0.25 2.68
C PRO A 264 0.70 -0.28 4.15
N LEU A 265 -0.26 -0.20 5.09
CA LEU A 265 0.03 -0.34 6.51
C LEU A 265 0.50 -1.74 6.85
N PHE A 266 -0.14 -2.75 6.26
CA PHE A 266 0.24 -4.14 6.47
C PHE A 266 1.64 -4.44 5.90
N GLU A 267 1.94 -3.94 4.70
CA GLU A 267 3.28 -3.97 4.10
C GLU A 267 4.33 -3.42 5.07
N GLN A 268 4.09 -2.23 5.63
CA GLN A 268 5.00 -1.61 6.60
C GLN A 268 5.18 -2.47 7.86
N GLY A 269 4.12 -3.16 8.31
CA GLY A 269 4.19 -4.10 9.43
C GLY A 269 5.12 -5.28 9.14
N ILE A 270 4.93 -5.96 8.01
CA ILE A 270 5.78 -7.08 7.58
C ILE A 270 7.23 -6.63 7.39
N ARG A 271 7.45 -5.45 6.80
CA ARG A 271 8.78 -4.86 6.66
C ARG A 271 9.46 -4.67 8.02
N ARG A 272 8.75 -4.07 8.99
CA ARG A 272 9.29 -3.89 10.35
C ARG A 272 9.68 -5.22 10.98
N ALA A 273 8.84 -6.24 10.85
CA ALA A 273 9.12 -7.57 11.35
C ALA A 273 10.36 -8.20 10.68
N ALA A 274 10.48 -8.08 9.36
CA ALA A 274 11.63 -8.57 8.60
C ALA A 274 12.94 -7.90 9.05
N LEU A 275 12.93 -6.58 9.23
CA LEU A 275 14.08 -5.82 9.70
C LEU A 275 14.49 -6.22 11.14
N GLN A 276 13.51 -6.40 12.04
CA GLN A 276 13.77 -6.87 13.42
C GLN A 276 14.42 -8.25 13.45
N ALA A 277 13.98 -9.14 12.57
CA ALA A 277 14.55 -10.49 12.46
C ALA A 277 15.85 -10.55 11.63
N GLY A 278 16.25 -9.45 10.97
CA GLY A 278 17.38 -9.44 10.04
C GLY A 278 17.17 -10.37 8.84
N ALA A 279 15.94 -10.43 8.32
CA ALA A 279 15.58 -11.11 7.08
C ALA A 279 15.63 -10.12 5.90
N ARG A 280 15.82 -10.65 4.68
CA ARG A 280 15.61 -9.85 3.47
C ARG A 280 14.11 -9.56 3.31
N TYR A 281 13.79 -8.42 2.71
CA TYR A 281 12.42 -7.98 2.56
C TYR A 281 12.07 -7.68 1.09
N LEU A 282 11.01 -8.33 0.59
CA LEU A 282 10.46 -8.11 -0.74
C LEU A 282 9.06 -7.49 -0.63
N ASP A 283 8.95 -6.22 -0.98
CA ASP A 283 7.66 -5.55 -1.11
C ASP A 283 6.97 -5.99 -2.41
N ALA A 284 5.87 -6.72 -2.28
CA ALA A 284 4.99 -7.12 -3.37
C ALA A 284 3.63 -6.39 -3.31
N SER A 285 3.44 -5.43 -2.39
CA SER A 285 2.14 -4.77 -2.14
C SER A 285 1.50 -4.17 -3.39
N ARG A 286 2.31 -3.88 -4.39
CA ARG A 286 1.92 -3.22 -5.64
C ARG A 286 2.04 -4.12 -6.87
N LEU A 287 2.37 -5.39 -6.65
CA LEU A 287 2.65 -6.30 -7.76
C LEU A 287 1.44 -6.51 -8.67
N TYR A 288 0.23 -6.48 -8.10
CA TYR A 288 -1.00 -6.74 -8.86
C TYR A 288 -1.68 -5.48 -9.40
N HIS A 289 -1.08 -4.29 -9.25
CA HIS A 289 -1.66 -3.08 -9.81
C HIS A 289 -1.91 -3.21 -11.31
N GLY A 290 -3.15 -2.98 -11.72
CA GLY A 290 -3.62 -3.14 -13.11
C GLY A 290 -3.99 -4.59 -13.47
N THR A 291 -3.88 -5.54 -12.52
CA THR A 291 -4.26 -6.95 -12.69
C THR A 291 -5.00 -7.51 -11.48
N GLU A 292 -5.50 -6.63 -10.61
CA GLU A 292 -6.36 -7.00 -9.47
C GLU A 292 -7.69 -7.58 -9.96
N VAL A 293 -8.52 -8.07 -9.05
CA VAL A 293 -9.91 -8.36 -9.38
C VAL A 293 -10.56 -7.14 -10.02
N CYS A 294 -11.53 -7.34 -10.91
CA CYS A 294 -12.20 -6.24 -11.61
C CYS A 294 -11.38 -5.57 -12.72
N GLN A 295 -10.33 -6.20 -13.19
CA GLN A 295 -9.57 -5.80 -14.37
C GLN A 295 -9.84 -6.75 -15.55
N ASP A 296 -9.59 -6.32 -16.79
CA ASP A 296 -9.78 -7.16 -17.99
C ASP A 296 -8.93 -8.44 -17.95
N THR A 297 -7.78 -8.37 -17.29
CA THR A 297 -6.92 -9.51 -17.02
C THR A 297 -6.56 -9.50 -15.55
N THR A 298 -6.85 -10.60 -14.85
CA THR A 298 -6.61 -10.68 -13.42
C THR A 298 -5.52 -11.68 -13.08
N TRP A 299 -4.69 -11.31 -12.11
CA TRP A 299 -3.74 -12.17 -11.41
C TRP A 299 -4.30 -12.68 -10.08
N VAL A 300 -5.50 -12.26 -9.76
CA VAL A 300 -6.22 -12.59 -8.54
C VAL A 300 -7.54 -13.26 -8.94
N THR A 301 -7.89 -14.33 -8.26
CA THR A 301 -9.20 -14.97 -8.41
C THR A 301 -10.26 -14.08 -7.78
N GLY A 302 -11.25 -13.68 -8.56
CA GLY A 302 -12.41 -12.94 -8.08
C GLY A 302 -13.26 -13.77 -7.13
N LEU A 303 -14.43 -13.25 -6.74
CA LEU A 303 -15.36 -14.03 -5.91
C LEU A 303 -15.69 -15.35 -6.63
N HIS A 304 -15.25 -16.44 -6.04
CA HIS A 304 -15.38 -17.79 -6.57
C HIS A 304 -15.99 -18.69 -5.51
N ALA A 305 -16.92 -19.51 -5.91
CA ALA A 305 -17.46 -20.55 -5.04
C ALA A 305 -17.40 -21.89 -5.77
N VAL A 306 -16.71 -22.84 -5.18
CA VAL A 306 -16.67 -24.21 -5.69
C VAL A 306 -18.09 -24.75 -5.74
N ASP A 307 -18.47 -25.32 -6.89
CA ASP A 307 -19.83 -25.85 -7.14
C ASP A 307 -20.96 -24.83 -6.91
N GLY A 308 -20.65 -23.53 -6.95
CA GLY A 308 -21.63 -22.46 -6.73
C GLY A 308 -22.13 -22.32 -5.29
N ASN A 309 -21.48 -22.95 -4.33
CA ASN A 309 -21.88 -22.91 -2.92
C ASN A 309 -21.22 -21.75 -2.16
N PHE A 310 -21.84 -20.57 -2.21
CA PHE A 310 -21.37 -19.38 -1.51
C PHE A 310 -21.56 -19.40 0.03
N PHE A 311 -22.22 -20.41 0.57
CA PHE A 311 -22.51 -20.51 2.00
C PHE A 311 -21.51 -21.43 2.73
N GLU A 312 -20.71 -22.18 2.01
CA GLU A 312 -19.68 -23.03 2.58
C GLU A 312 -18.33 -22.29 2.63
N PRO A 313 -17.76 -22.03 3.82
CA PRO A 313 -16.52 -21.26 3.95
C PRO A 313 -15.36 -21.81 3.11
N ASN A 314 -15.24 -23.14 3.02
CA ASN A 314 -14.16 -23.74 2.23
C ASN A 314 -14.40 -23.60 0.72
N ALA A 315 -15.65 -23.51 0.27
CA ALA A 315 -15.97 -23.31 -1.14
C ALA A 315 -15.58 -21.91 -1.65
N VAL A 316 -15.53 -20.89 -0.79
CA VAL A 316 -15.22 -19.51 -1.18
C VAL A 316 -13.77 -19.09 -0.87
N ARG A 317 -12.97 -19.96 -0.28
CA ARG A 317 -11.58 -19.66 0.14
C ARG A 317 -10.68 -19.15 -0.98
N GLN A 318 -10.87 -19.64 -2.21
CA GLN A 318 -10.06 -19.22 -3.36
C GLN A 318 -10.25 -17.76 -3.75
N SER A 319 -11.35 -17.14 -3.28
CA SER A 319 -11.66 -15.74 -3.60
C SER A 319 -10.59 -14.79 -3.09
N PHE A 320 -10.23 -13.83 -3.94
CA PHE A 320 -9.25 -12.77 -3.64
C PHE A 320 -7.82 -13.25 -3.38
N HIS A 321 -7.50 -14.48 -3.76
CA HIS A 321 -6.14 -15.04 -3.70
C HIS A 321 -5.48 -15.06 -5.08
N PRO A 322 -4.14 -15.12 -5.13
CA PRO A 322 -3.40 -15.20 -6.39
C PRO A 322 -3.79 -16.43 -7.21
N ASN A 323 -4.14 -16.23 -8.46
CA ASN A 323 -4.29 -17.32 -9.41
C ASN A 323 -2.92 -17.77 -9.94
N SER A 324 -2.90 -18.73 -10.88
CA SER A 324 -1.63 -19.21 -11.46
C SER A 324 -0.77 -18.12 -12.07
N SER A 325 -1.37 -17.07 -12.65
CA SER A 325 -0.64 -15.91 -13.18
C SER A 325 -0.08 -15.03 -12.07
N GLY A 326 -0.81 -14.84 -10.97
CA GLY A 326 -0.32 -14.13 -9.77
C GLY A 326 0.86 -14.84 -9.13
N HIS A 327 0.79 -16.18 -9.02
CA HIS A 327 1.91 -16.98 -8.53
C HIS A 327 3.12 -16.95 -9.48
N ALA A 328 2.90 -16.93 -10.80
CA ALA A 328 3.98 -16.74 -11.76
C ALA A 328 4.65 -15.38 -11.59
N ALA A 329 3.88 -14.34 -11.29
CA ALA A 329 4.40 -13.01 -10.98
C ALA A 329 5.25 -13.01 -9.70
N PHE A 330 4.80 -13.66 -8.62
CA PHE A 330 5.61 -13.86 -7.41
C PHE A 330 6.92 -14.61 -7.73
N GLY A 331 6.84 -15.71 -8.49
CA GLY A 331 8.03 -16.48 -8.87
C GLY A 331 9.04 -15.65 -9.65
N ALA A 332 8.58 -14.80 -10.57
CA ALA A 332 9.44 -13.87 -11.31
C ALA A 332 10.09 -12.83 -10.38
N CYS A 333 9.36 -12.27 -9.43
CA CYS A 333 9.89 -11.36 -8.41
C CYS A 333 10.95 -12.02 -7.52
N LEU A 334 10.63 -13.21 -7.02
CA LEU A 334 11.56 -13.99 -6.17
C LEU A 334 12.85 -14.34 -6.92
N THR A 335 12.74 -14.72 -8.20
CA THR A 335 13.89 -14.99 -9.05
C THR A 335 14.79 -13.76 -9.17
N GLN A 336 14.22 -12.60 -9.50
CA GLN A 336 14.97 -11.36 -9.62
C GLN A 336 15.59 -10.96 -8.28
N PHE A 337 14.84 -11.07 -7.18
CA PHE A 337 15.32 -10.70 -5.85
C PHE A 337 16.40 -11.65 -5.33
N PHE A 338 16.31 -12.94 -5.62
CA PHE A 338 17.35 -13.92 -5.27
C PHE A 338 18.71 -13.55 -5.83
N HIS A 339 18.75 -13.02 -7.05
CA HIS A 339 19.99 -12.61 -7.73
C HIS A 339 20.41 -11.16 -7.44
N ALA A 340 19.55 -10.36 -6.79
CA ALA A 340 19.86 -8.98 -6.47
C ALA A 340 20.70 -8.87 -5.19
N ASP A 341 21.74 -8.04 -5.22
CA ASP A 341 22.54 -7.70 -4.05
C ASP A 341 21.93 -6.53 -3.27
N THR A 342 20.75 -6.79 -2.69
CA THR A 342 20.05 -5.81 -1.84
C THR A 342 19.27 -6.50 -0.75
N ALA A 343 19.22 -5.89 0.43
CA ALA A 343 18.46 -6.41 1.57
C ALA A 343 16.96 -6.15 1.42
N GLN A 344 16.57 -5.13 0.66
CA GLN A 344 15.17 -4.74 0.45
C GLN A 344 14.96 -4.36 -1.00
N ALA A 345 13.83 -4.77 -1.56
CA ALA A 345 13.41 -4.39 -2.90
C ALA A 345 11.88 -4.34 -3.00
N THR A 346 11.39 -3.62 -4.00
CA THR A 346 9.98 -3.64 -4.40
C THR A 346 9.86 -4.32 -5.75
N CYS A 347 8.91 -5.23 -5.88
CA CYS A 347 8.53 -5.82 -7.14
C CYS A 347 7.17 -5.26 -7.59
N MET A 348 7.13 -4.70 -8.78
CA MET A 348 5.94 -4.08 -9.36
C MET A 348 5.68 -4.65 -10.74
N ASN A 349 4.42 -4.57 -11.16
CA ASN A 349 4.02 -4.78 -12.52
C ASN A 349 3.99 -3.42 -13.24
N PRO A 350 4.99 -3.08 -14.06
CA PRO A 350 4.94 -1.85 -14.84
C PRO A 350 3.75 -1.90 -15.79
N ALA A 351 2.99 -0.84 -15.88
CA ALA A 351 1.76 -0.78 -16.64
C ALA A 351 1.92 -1.29 -18.07
N GLY A 352 0.90 -2.00 -18.51
CA GLY A 352 0.81 -2.53 -19.87
C GLY A 352 1.80 -3.65 -20.23
N THR A 353 2.78 -3.96 -19.37
CA THR A 353 3.79 -4.98 -19.69
C THR A 353 3.43 -6.36 -19.21
N ARG A 354 2.65 -6.49 -18.13
CA ARG A 354 2.35 -7.76 -17.43
C ARG A 354 3.60 -8.57 -17.11
N THR A 355 4.73 -7.88 -16.96
CA THR A 355 6.03 -8.47 -16.66
C THR A 355 6.54 -7.87 -15.36
N PRO A 356 6.54 -8.61 -14.26
CA PRO A 356 7.04 -8.12 -12.98
C PRO A 356 8.49 -7.64 -13.09
N LYS A 357 8.76 -6.49 -12.48
CA LYS A 357 10.08 -5.87 -12.45
C LYS A 357 10.48 -5.56 -11.01
N LEU A 358 11.70 -5.95 -10.67
CA LEU A 358 12.31 -5.62 -9.38
C LEU A 358 12.95 -4.24 -9.43
N TYR A 359 12.72 -3.47 -8.38
CA TYR A 359 13.36 -2.19 -8.12
C TYR A 359 14.16 -2.31 -6.81
N ALA A 360 15.42 -1.93 -6.84
CA ALA A 360 16.25 -1.92 -5.64
C ALA A 360 15.72 -0.87 -4.64
N GLY A 361 15.54 -1.27 -3.40
CA GLY A 361 14.94 -0.43 -2.36
C GLY A 361 13.41 -0.35 -2.47
N LEU A 362 12.86 0.67 -1.84
CA LEU A 362 11.41 0.92 -1.80
C LEU A 362 11.12 2.25 -2.50
N PRO A 363 10.07 2.35 -3.34
CA PRO A 363 9.66 3.62 -3.90
C PRO A 363 9.32 4.60 -2.80
N GLU A 364 9.99 5.73 -2.78
CA GLU A 364 9.69 6.81 -1.85
C GLU A 364 8.88 7.88 -2.58
N PHE A 365 7.58 7.89 -2.36
CA PHE A 365 6.70 8.90 -2.93
C PHE A 365 6.87 10.21 -2.19
N LYS A 366 7.25 11.23 -2.94
CA LYS A 366 7.50 12.60 -2.47
C LYS A 366 6.58 13.56 -3.20
N GLN A 367 6.32 14.71 -2.58
CA GLN A 367 5.68 15.81 -3.29
C GLN A 367 6.73 16.59 -4.09
N LEU A 368 6.34 17.09 -5.25
CA LEU A 368 7.13 18.02 -6.06
C LEU A 368 6.62 19.43 -5.80
N ARG A 369 7.37 20.20 -4.99
CA ARG A 369 7.03 21.60 -4.70
C ARG A 369 7.60 22.50 -5.78
N HIS A 370 6.77 23.35 -6.33
CA HIS A 370 7.12 24.35 -7.32
C HIS A 370 7.67 25.62 -6.66
N ALA A 371 8.86 26.06 -7.03
CA ALA A 371 9.56 27.15 -6.36
C ALA A 371 8.86 28.50 -6.50
N ALA A 372 8.33 28.83 -7.68
CA ALA A 372 7.71 30.14 -7.93
C ALA A 372 6.39 30.34 -7.18
N THR A 373 5.61 29.27 -6.94
CA THR A 373 4.27 29.36 -6.33
C THR A 373 4.22 28.86 -4.90
N GLY A 374 5.16 27.99 -4.50
CA GLY A 374 5.09 27.23 -3.25
C GLY A 374 4.04 26.10 -3.27
N ASN A 375 3.34 25.92 -4.39
CA ASN A 375 2.37 24.85 -4.59
C ASN A 375 3.06 23.52 -4.92
N CYS A 376 2.30 22.45 -4.93
CA CYS A 376 2.74 21.12 -5.35
C CYS A 376 2.23 20.78 -6.74
N LEU A 377 2.98 19.93 -7.44
CA LEU A 377 2.46 19.25 -8.62
C LEU A 377 1.36 18.30 -8.18
N ASP A 378 0.28 18.28 -8.95
CA ASP A 378 -0.97 17.59 -8.61
C ASP A 378 -1.55 16.90 -9.84
N VAL A 379 -2.13 15.72 -9.67
CA VAL A 379 -2.94 15.10 -10.74
C VAL A 379 -4.37 15.61 -10.63
N ASP A 380 -4.79 16.37 -11.63
CA ASP A 380 -6.09 17.04 -11.68
C ASP A 380 -7.26 16.11 -11.38
N GLY A 381 -8.12 16.56 -10.46
CA GLY A 381 -9.35 15.85 -10.09
C GLY A 381 -9.12 14.56 -9.28
N ASN A 382 -7.92 14.34 -8.72
CA ASN A 382 -7.57 13.14 -7.93
C ASN A 382 -7.92 11.83 -8.67
N SER A 383 -7.71 11.79 -9.99
CA SER A 383 -8.08 10.68 -10.86
C SER A 383 -6.86 10.12 -11.60
N SER A 384 -6.73 8.80 -11.61
CA SER A 384 -5.66 8.10 -12.33
C SER A 384 -5.95 7.89 -13.83
N ARG A 385 -7.07 8.41 -14.34
CA ARG A 385 -7.45 8.26 -15.75
C ARG A 385 -6.39 8.83 -16.69
N ASN A 386 -6.17 8.13 -17.81
CA ASN A 386 -5.33 8.62 -18.90
C ASN A 386 -5.80 10.00 -19.38
N GLY A 387 -4.85 10.88 -19.65
CA GLY A 387 -5.12 12.24 -20.12
C GLY A 387 -5.41 13.26 -19.02
N ARG A 388 -5.37 12.88 -17.74
CA ARG A 388 -5.47 13.86 -16.66
C ARG A 388 -4.23 14.73 -16.62
N LYS A 389 -4.44 16.03 -16.53
CA LYS A 389 -3.36 17.01 -16.50
C LYS A 389 -2.58 16.93 -15.19
N LEU A 390 -1.31 17.24 -15.26
CA LEU A 390 -0.54 17.62 -14.09
C LEU A 390 -0.68 19.14 -13.92
N VAL A 391 -1.10 19.57 -12.74
CA VAL A 391 -1.44 20.96 -12.44
C VAL A 391 -0.73 21.47 -11.20
N SER A 392 -0.74 22.79 -10.99
CA SER A 392 -0.29 23.43 -9.76
C SER A 392 -1.41 23.48 -8.74
N TRP A 393 -1.19 22.93 -7.54
CA TRP A 393 -2.18 22.93 -6.48
C TRP A 393 -1.53 23.15 -5.10
N PRO A 394 -2.22 23.73 -4.09
CA PRO A 394 -1.68 23.80 -2.74
C PRO A 394 -1.28 22.43 -2.22
N CYS A 395 -0.14 22.34 -1.54
CA CYS A 395 0.35 21.07 -1.01
C CYS A 395 -0.57 20.55 0.11
N GLU A 396 -1.16 19.41 -0.10
CA GLU A 396 -2.15 18.78 0.79
C GLU A 396 -1.68 17.44 1.34
N GLY A 397 -0.56 16.93 0.83
CA GLY A 397 -0.03 15.63 1.23
C GLY A 397 -0.86 14.44 0.72
N THR A 398 -1.78 14.68 -0.20
CA THR A 398 -2.65 13.67 -0.82
C THR A 398 -1.89 12.85 -1.85
N ARG A 399 -2.45 11.71 -2.27
CA ARG A 399 -1.79 10.77 -3.19
C ARG A 399 -1.65 11.31 -4.60
N ASN A 400 -2.57 12.18 -5.05
CA ASN A 400 -2.47 12.86 -6.34
C ASN A 400 -1.32 13.89 -6.41
N GLN A 401 -0.74 14.25 -5.25
CA GLN A 401 0.42 15.13 -5.16
C GLN A 401 1.72 14.39 -4.87
N ALA A 402 1.68 13.07 -4.82
CA ALA A 402 2.82 12.25 -4.51
C ALA A 402 3.33 11.53 -5.75
N PHE A 403 4.62 11.68 -6.00
CA PHE A 403 5.30 11.15 -7.17
C PHE A 403 6.60 10.44 -6.76
N TRP A 404 7.00 9.47 -7.56
CA TRP A 404 8.27 8.79 -7.43
C TRP A 404 9.02 8.83 -8.76
N TYR A 405 10.26 9.27 -8.74
CA TYR A 405 11.15 9.22 -9.89
C TYR A 405 11.91 7.89 -9.90
N ASP A 406 11.71 7.11 -10.96
CA ASP A 406 12.46 5.88 -11.21
C ASP A 406 13.70 6.20 -12.07
N PRO A 407 14.91 6.20 -11.51
CA PRO A 407 16.13 6.51 -12.27
C PRO A 407 16.47 5.44 -13.33
N ALA A 408 15.97 4.20 -13.17
CA ALA A 408 16.26 3.11 -14.11
C ALA A 408 15.45 3.24 -15.41
N THR A 409 14.22 3.71 -15.33
CA THR A 409 13.35 3.93 -16.49
C THR A 409 13.23 5.39 -16.88
N GLN A 410 13.70 6.30 -16.05
CA GLN A 410 13.53 7.74 -16.15
C GLN A 410 12.06 8.20 -16.09
N ALA A 411 11.17 7.36 -15.53
CA ALA A 411 9.76 7.67 -15.40
C ALA A 411 9.46 8.38 -14.09
N VAL A 412 8.46 9.27 -14.10
CA VAL A 412 7.87 9.89 -12.91
C VAL A 412 6.51 9.26 -12.70
N HIS A 413 6.41 8.38 -11.70
CA HIS A 413 5.19 7.66 -11.36
C HIS A 413 4.35 8.46 -10.37
N THR A 414 3.02 8.38 -10.46
CA THR A 414 2.12 8.92 -9.43
C THR A 414 1.76 7.87 -8.37
N GLU A 415 1.56 8.29 -7.13
CA GLU A 415 1.07 7.40 -6.06
C GLU A 415 -0.40 7.01 -6.25
N LEU A 416 -1.18 7.74 -7.02
CA LEU A 416 -2.58 7.39 -7.33
C LEU A 416 -2.69 6.01 -7.95
N SER A 417 -1.82 5.76 -8.93
CA SER A 417 -1.66 4.46 -9.54
C SER A 417 -0.25 4.39 -10.13
N GLN A 418 0.54 3.39 -9.73
CA GLN A 418 1.95 3.30 -10.13
C GLN A 418 2.15 2.89 -11.56
N ASP A 419 1.12 2.41 -12.18
CA ASP A 419 1.06 2.17 -13.62
C ASP A 419 0.76 3.45 -14.41
N ARG A 420 0.70 4.61 -13.73
CA ARG A 420 0.54 5.93 -14.35
C ARG A 420 1.81 6.75 -14.21
N CYS A 421 2.27 7.28 -15.34
CA CYS A 421 3.48 8.08 -15.45
C CYS A 421 3.18 9.48 -15.96
N ALA A 422 4.02 10.45 -15.59
CA ALA A 422 4.02 11.75 -16.23
C ALA A 422 4.38 11.58 -17.72
N ASP A 423 3.52 12.04 -18.58
CA ASP A 423 3.54 11.79 -20.03
C ASP A 423 3.40 13.11 -20.80
N ILE A 424 4.21 13.26 -21.82
CA ILE A 424 4.12 14.38 -22.76
C ILE A 424 3.03 14.08 -23.77
N ASN A 425 1.95 14.82 -23.72
CA ASN A 425 0.74 14.57 -24.50
C ASN A 425 1.04 14.34 -25.98
N GLY A 426 0.59 13.17 -26.48
CA GLY A 426 0.82 12.74 -27.86
C GLY A 426 2.28 12.58 -28.25
N GLY A 427 3.21 12.59 -27.30
CA GLY A 427 4.65 12.50 -27.53
C GLY A 427 5.25 13.70 -28.26
N ALA A 428 4.55 14.85 -28.30
CA ALA A 428 4.98 16.02 -29.04
C ALA A 428 6.05 16.79 -28.25
N LEU A 429 7.31 16.63 -28.63
CA LEU A 429 8.46 17.30 -28.01
C LEU A 429 8.60 18.75 -28.54
N THR A 430 7.59 19.59 -28.24
CA THR A 430 7.54 21.01 -28.61
C THR A 430 7.10 21.86 -27.44
N ALA A 431 7.55 23.11 -27.41
CA ALA A 431 7.09 24.07 -26.39
C ALA A 431 5.57 24.27 -26.46
N GLY A 432 4.92 24.34 -25.28
CA GLY A 432 3.46 24.43 -25.12
C GLY A 432 2.74 23.09 -25.03
N THR A 433 3.43 21.97 -25.29
CA THR A 433 2.80 20.64 -25.14
C THR A 433 2.49 20.34 -23.67
N ALA A 434 1.24 19.97 -23.39
CA ALA A 434 0.80 19.64 -22.04
C ALA A 434 1.47 18.37 -21.51
N VAL A 435 1.68 18.32 -20.20
CA VAL A 435 2.07 17.11 -19.48
C VAL A 435 0.86 16.57 -18.72
N GLN A 436 0.64 15.28 -18.84
CA GLN A 436 -0.51 14.55 -18.34
C GLN A 436 -0.08 13.30 -17.59
N VAL A 437 -1.00 12.54 -17.03
CA VAL A 437 -0.77 11.16 -16.63
C VAL A 437 -1.28 10.22 -17.72
N TRP A 438 -0.52 9.18 -17.97
CA TRP A 438 -0.84 8.14 -18.95
C TRP A 438 -0.28 6.80 -18.49
N ASP A 439 -0.80 5.69 -19.05
CA ASP A 439 -0.23 4.36 -18.81
C ASP A 439 1.28 4.38 -19.01
N CYS A 440 2.04 3.90 -18.01
CA CYS A 440 3.48 3.78 -18.15
C CYS A 440 3.82 2.78 -19.26
N ASN A 441 4.38 3.25 -20.35
CA ASN A 441 4.68 2.45 -21.54
C ASN A 441 6.17 2.43 -21.90
N ALA A 442 7.01 3.02 -21.04
CA ALA A 442 8.45 3.21 -21.23
C ALA A 442 8.83 3.97 -22.54
N GLY A 443 7.86 4.62 -23.16
CA GLY A 443 8.02 5.42 -24.37
C GLY A 443 8.84 6.70 -24.13
N ALA A 444 9.25 7.32 -25.24
CA ALA A 444 10.05 8.55 -25.22
C ALA A 444 9.34 9.71 -24.52
N ALA A 445 7.98 9.75 -24.59
CA ALA A 445 7.16 10.77 -23.97
C ALA A 445 7.14 10.73 -22.44
N GLN A 446 7.59 9.62 -21.84
CA GLN A 446 7.55 9.41 -20.38
C GLN A 446 8.93 9.42 -19.74
N ARG A 447 9.96 9.71 -20.51
CA ARG A 447 11.32 9.76 -19.99
C ARG A 447 11.71 11.17 -19.60
N TRP A 448 12.10 11.31 -18.36
CA TRP A 448 12.49 12.57 -17.72
C TRP A 448 13.88 12.44 -17.13
N THR A 449 14.66 13.51 -17.18
CA THR A 449 15.88 13.65 -16.38
C THR A 449 15.71 14.78 -15.40
N TYR A 450 16.22 14.62 -14.19
CA TYR A 450 16.15 15.62 -13.14
C TYR A 450 17.58 16.10 -12.80
N ASP A 451 17.84 17.39 -12.94
CA ASP A 451 19.16 18.00 -12.74
C ASP A 451 19.40 18.50 -11.31
N GLY A 452 18.47 18.24 -10.39
CA GLY A 452 18.45 18.76 -9.02
C GLY A 452 17.48 19.94 -8.83
N ALA A 453 16.96 20.49 -9.93
CA ALA A 453 16.01 21.60 -9.92
C ALA A 453 14.89 21.43 -10.98
N ARG A 454 15.21 20.90 -12.14
CA ARG A 454 14.32 20.87 -13.31
C ARG A 454 14.09 19.44 -13.81
N LEU A 455 12.88 19.22 -14.31
CA LEU A 455 12.54 18.01 -15.06
C LEU A 455 12.66 18.32 -16.56
N HIS A 456 13.64 17.71 -17.21
CA HIS A 456 13.87 17.81 -18.65
C HIS A 456 13.21 16.64 -19.36
N ALA A 457 12.62 16.86 -20.52
CA ALA A 457 12.23 15.78 -21.41
C ALA A 457 13.51 15.07 -21.88
N ALA A 458 13.72 13.80 -21.51
CA ALA A 458 15.00 13.12 -21.74
C ALA A 458 15.39 13.03 -23.23
N ASN A 459 14.40 12.95 -24.13
CA ASN A 459 14.60 12.91 -25.59
C ASN A 459 14.62 14.31 -26.25
N ALA A 460 14.43 15.38 -25.48
CA ALA A 460 14.58 16.78 -25.90
C ALA A 460 15.04 17.59 -24.68
N PRO A 461 16.31 17.45 -24.25
CA PRO A 461 16.78 18.00 -22.96
C PRO A 461 16.80 19.53 -22.91
N SER A 462 16.59 20.21 -24.03
CA SER A 462 16.36 21.66 -24.08
C SER A 462 14.94 22.07 -23.69
N LEU A 463 14.02 21.10 -23.46
CA LEU A 463 12.65 21.34 -23.01
C LEU A 463 12.49 20.90 -21.56
N CYS A 464 11.97 21.81 -20.74
CA CYS A 464 11.72 21.63 -19.32
C CYS A 464 10.22 21.65 -19.02
N ALA A 465 9.80 20.83 -18.05
CA ALA A 465 8.48 20.92 -17.46
C ALA A 465 8.31 22.31 -16.80
N THR A 466 7.25 23.01 -17.18
CA THR A 466 7.03 24.42 -16.80
C THR A 466 5.58 24.65 -16.40
N LEU A 467 5.35 25.32 -15.28
CA LEU A 467 4.03 25.83 -14.91
C LEU A 467 3.88 27.24 -15.51
N PRO A 468 2.97 27.46 -16.48
CA PRO A 468 2.94 28.67 -17.30
C PRO A 468 2.49 29.93 -16.54
N GLY A 469 1.83 29.80 -15.40
CA GLY A 469 1.23 30.92 -14.68
C GLY A 469 2.17 31.76 -13.83
N THR A 470 1.74 32.98 -13.54
CA THR A 470 2.36 33.80 -12.51
C THR A 470 1.92 33.34 -11.13
N ALA A 471 2.79 33.28 -10.20
CA ALA A 471 2.81 32.97 -8.76
C ALA A 471 1.56 32.46 -7.99
N ARG A 472 0.35 32.36 -8.57
CA ARG A 472 -0.88 31.94 -7.84
C ARG A 472 -1.95 31.27 -8.69
N ALA A 473 -1.68 30.91 -9.93
CA ALA A 473 -2.69 30.26 -10.75
C ALA A 473 -2.87 28.80 -10.32
N LEU A 474 -3.94 28.55 -9.57
CA LEU A 474 -4.37 27.19 -9.21
C LEU A 474 -4.95 26.50 -10.45
N GLY A 475 -4.58 25.23 -10.65
CA GLY A 475 -5.05 24.47 -11.79
C GLY A 475 -4.32 24.75 -13.11
N ASP A 476 -3.28 25.61 -13.13
CA ASP A 476 -2.43 25.75 -14.31
C ASP A 476 -1.78 24.42 -14.65
N GLY A 477 -1.99 24.01 -15.89
CA GLY A 477 -1.45 22.75 -16.40
C GLY A 477 0.05 22.82 -16.67
N LEU A 478 0.78 21.79 -16.28
CA LEU A 478 2.18 21.61 -16.62
C LEU A 478 2.35 21.50 -18.14
N VAL A 479 3.28 22.25 -18.71
CA VAL A 479 3.61 22.21 -20.14
C VAL A 479 5.11 22.11 -20.34
N LEU A 480 5.55 21.77 -21.55
CA LEU A 480 6.94 21.91 -21.95
C LEU A 480 7.24 23.36 -22.35
N ALA A 481 8.39 23.88 -21.96
CA ALA A 481 8.95 25.13 -22.48
C ALA A 481 10.47 25.01 -22.64
N ALA A 482 11.07 25.93 -23.38
CA ALA A 482 12.52 25.99 -23.46
C ALA A 482 13.11 26.13 -22.05
N CYS A 483 14.13 25.34 -21.72
CA CYS A 483 14.80 25.41 -20.43
C CYS A 483 15.51 26.74 -20.26
N ASP A 484 15.22 27.43 -19.16
CA ASP A 484 15.87 28.69 -18.78
C ASP A 484 16.36 28.57 -17.33
N GLY A 485 17.65 28.71 -17.13
CA GLY A 485 18.29 28.65 -15.80
C GLY A 485 17.77 29.67 -14.79
N ALA A 486 17.22 30.79 -15.25
CA ALA A 486 16.67 31.85 -14.42
C ALA A 486 15.16 31.69 -14.14
N ASP A 487 14.46 30.87 -14.93
CA ASP A 487 13.01 30.72 -14.82
C ASP A 487 12.59 29.84 -13.64
N GLN A 488 12.08 30.49 -12.57
CA GLN A 488 11.58 29.77 -11.39
C GLN A 488 10.31 28.94 -11.64
N ARG A 489 9.61 29.14 -12.77
CA ARG A 489 8.45 28.33 -13.16
C ARG A 489 8.82 26.91 -13.59
N GLN A 490 10.11 26.63 -13.73
CA GLN A 490 10.68 25.34 -14.09
C GLN A 490 11.33 24.63 -12.92
N VAL A 491 11.37 25.26 -11.74
CA VAL A 491 12.09 24.75 -10.58
C VAL A 491 11.14 23.99 -9.66
N PHE A 492 11.45 22.70 -9.44
CA PHE A 492 10.72 21.79 -8.58
C PHE A 492 11.67 21.15 -7.56
N THR A 493 11.23 21.04 -6.33
CA THR A 493 11.97 20.38 -5.25
C THR A 493 11.22 19.16 -4.77
N TRP A 494 11.91 18.02 -4.68
CA TRP A 494 11.37 16.81 -4.07
C TRP A 494 11.38 16.95 -2.56
N GLU A 495 10.20 16.89 -1.95
CA GLU A 495 10.03 17.00 -0.49
C GLU A 495 9.25 15.81 0.06
N THR A 496 9.50 15.47 1.33
CA THR A 496 8.69 14.48 2.03
C THR A 496 7.24 14.92 2.05
N LYS A 497 6.35 14.00 1.69
CA LYS A 497 4.91 14.22 1.68
C LYS A 497 4.41 14.57 3.07
N GLN A 498 3.67 15.66 3.20
CA GLN A 498 2.99 16.03 4.43
C GLN A 498 1.64 15.33 4.46
N ALA A 499 1.46 14.39 5.37
CA ALA A 499 0.16 13.75 5.56
C ALA A 499 -0.82 14.71 6.25
N LEU A 500 -2.07 14.76 5.75
CA LEU A 500 -3.15 15.44 6.45
C LEU A 500 -3.55 14.61 7.69
N THR A 501 -3.68 15.30 8.83
CA THR A 501 -4.18 14.69 10.06
C THR A 501 -5.67 14.96 10.19
N TYR A 502 -6.48 13.90 10.19
CA TYR A 502 -7.92 14.00 10.30
C TYR A 502 -8.37 13.87 11.76
N THR A 503 -9.24 14.78 12.19
CA THR A 503 -9.81 14.82 13.54
C THR A 503 -11.31 15.06 13.45
N GLN A 504 -12.05 14.67 14.50
CA GLN A 504 -13.44 15.10 14.62
C GLN A 504 -13.50 16.55 15.12
N LEU A 505 -14.17 17.41 14.38
CA LEU A 505 -14.46 18.77 14.83
C LEU A 505 -15.76 18.76 15.62
N LYS A 506 -15.72 19.20 16.89
CA LYS A 506 -16.86 19.09 17.81
C LYS A 506 -17.32 20.43 18.36
N LEU A 507 -18.63 20.57 18.47
CA LEU A 507 -19.30 21.68 19.15
C LEU A 507 -20.41 21.13 20.06
N GLY A 508 -20.36 21.42 21.37
CA GLY A 508 -21.37 20.97 22.31
C GLY A 508 -21.55 19.45 22.37
N GLY A 509 -20.47 18.68 22.14
CA GLY A 509 -20.50 17.21 22.13
C GLY A 509 -21.00 16.58 20.83
N LYS A 510 -21.38 17.39 19.84
CA LYS A 510 -21.77 16.95 18.50
C LYS A 510 -20.61 17.14 17.52
N CYS A 511 -20.56 16.31 16.47
CA CYS A 511 -19.57 16.38 15.43
C CYS A 511 -20.04 17.22 14.23
N LEU A 512 -19.09 17.91 13.58
CA LEU A 512 -19.31 18.48 12.27
C LEU A 512 -19.49 17.35 11.26
N ASP A 513 -20.59 17.36 10.54
CA ASP A 513 -21.09 16.24 9.76
C ASP A 513 -21.50 16.70 8.36
N VAL A 514 -21.27 15.83 7.38
CA VAL A 514 -21.85 15.98 6.04
C VAL A 514 -23.08 15.06 5.95
N PRO A 515 -24.31 15.57 5.83
CA PRO A 515 -25.50 14.74 5.80
C PRO A 515 -25.44 13.64 4.73
N GLY A 516 -25.63 12.40 5.18
CA GLY A 516 -25.55 11.22 4.32
C GLY A 516 -24.13 10.65 4.26
N THR A 517 -24.04 9.32 4.15
CA THR A 517 -22.76 8.59 4.20
C THR A 517 -21.87 8.78 2.97
N LYS A 518 -22.33 9.51 1.96
CA LYS A 518 -21.56 9.87 0.76
C LYS A 518 -21.62 11.38 0.56
N PRO A 519 -20.57 12.12 0.95
CA PRO A 519 -20.48 13.53 0.65
C PRO A 519 -20.61 13.78 -0.85
N SER A 520 -21.44 14.74 -1.22
CA SER A 520 -21.48 15.28 -2.58
C SER A 520 -21.31 16.79 -2.53
N GLY A 521 -20.64 17.35 -3.52
CA GLY A 521 -20.49 18.81 -3.61
C GLY A 521 -21.85 19.52 -3.52
N GLY A 522 -21.92 20.57 -2.69
CA GLY A 522 -23.14 21.30 -2.40
C GLY A 522 -23.92 20.81 -1.17
N ALA A 523 -23.50 19.74 -0.51
CA ALA A 523 -24.13 19.30 0.74
C ALA A 523 -23.79 20.27 1.87
N ASN A 524 -24.83 20.81 2.54
CA ASN A 524 -24.68 21.73 3.67
C ASN A 524 -24.30 20.97 4.95
N LEU A 525 -23.33 21.50 5.67
CA LEU A 525 -22.84 20.91 6.91
C LEU A 525 -23.82 21.10 8.07
N VAL A 526 -23.91 20.08 8.90
CA VAL A 526 -24.71 20.08 10.12
C VAL A 526 -23.88 19.64 11.33
N LEU A 527 -24.43 19.84 12.52
CA LEU A 527 -24.00 19.12 13.71
C LEU A 527 -24.80 17.83 13.83
N TYR A 528 -24.13 16.74 14.15
CA TYR A 528 -24.78 15.45 14.35
C TYR A 528 -24.13 14.68 15.51
N THR A 529 -24.82 13.69 16.05
CA THR A 529 -24.25 12.77 17.03
C THR A 529 -22.99 12.14 16.45
N CYS A 530 -21.87 12.16 17.20
CA CYS A 530 -20.62 11.58 16.74
C CYS A 530 -20.79 10.05 16.62
N ASP A 531 -20.78 9.54 15.40
CA ASP A 531 -20.97 8.12 15.08
C ASP A 531 -19.68 7.46 14.55
N GLY A 532 -18.61 8.24 14.39
CA GLY A 532 -17.31 7.75 13.92
C GLY A 532 -17.22 7.48 12.42
N ASN A 533 -18.21 7.88 11.65
CA ASN A 533 -18.17 7.78 10.18
C ASN A 533 -17.19 8.80 9.58
N ALA A 534 -16.66 8.50 8.41
CA ALA A 534 -15.63 9.31 7.75
C ALA A 534 -16.08 10.73 7.40
N ASP A 535 -17.37 10.94 7.16
CA ASP A 535 -17.99 12.23 6.88
C ASP A 535 -17.90 13.21 8.07
N GLN A 536 -17.59 12.72 9.29
CA GLN A 536 -17.37 13.51 10.49
C GLN A 536 -15.89 13.80 10.81
N PHE A 537 -14.95 13.34 9.96
CA PHE A 537 -13.53 13.61 10.17
C PHE A 537 -13.01 14.64 9.17
N TRP A 538 -12.24 15.57 9.70
CA TRP A 538 -11.77 16.75 8.97
C TRP A 538 -10.29 16.99 9.19
N ALA A 539 -9.59 17.39 8.14
CA ALA A 539 -8.19 17.79 8.20
C ALA A 539 -8.02 19.24 7.77
N PHE A 540 -7.31 20.00 8.56
CA PHE A 540 -6.95 21.36 8.23
C PHE A 540 -5.56 21.42 7.59
N ASN A 541 -5.49 21.96 6.39
CA ASN A 541 -4.23 22.27 5.74
C ASN A 541 -3.84 23.71 6.06
N ALA A 542 -2.83 23.90 6.91
CA ALA A 542 -2.39 25.22 7.34
C ALA A 542 -1.82 26.08 6.18
N VAL A 543 -1.29 25.45 5.13
CA VAL A 543 -0.71 26.13 3.96
C VAL A 543 -1.81 26.64 3.04
N SER A 544 -2.70 25.76 2.59
CA SER A 544 -3.82 26.14 1.72
C SER A 544 -4.93 26.88 2.47
N GLY A 545 -5.10 26.59 3.75
CA GLY A 545 -6.21 27.05 4.57
C GLY A 545 -7.51 26.29 4.32
N GLN A 546 -7.44 25.15 3.68
CA GLN A 546 -8.60 24.31 3.39
C GLN A 546 -8.86 23.31 4.51
N VAL A 547 -10.13 22.98 4.69
CA VAL A 547 -10.60 21.97 5.66
C VAL A 547 -11.21 20.84 4.86
N HIS A 548 -10.45 19.75 4.73
CA HIS A 548 -10.78 18.57 3.92
C HIS A 548 -11.63 17.57 4.68
N ASN A 549 -12.58 16.92 4.02
CA ASN A 549 -13.36 15.83 4.60
C ASN A 549 -12.70 14.47 4.35
N LEU A 550 -12.73 13.56 5.34
CA LEU A 550 -12.10 12.25 5.20
C LEU A 550 -12.87 11.31 4.24
N ALA A 551 -14.20 11.41 4.19
CA ALA A 551 -15.01 10.55 3.32
C ALA A 551 -14.73 10.84 1.83
N ASP A 552 -14.42 12.09 1.50
CA ASP A 552 -13.88 12.51 0.21
C ASP A 552 -12.88 13.67 0.43
N PRO A 553 -11.57 13.40 0.45
CA PRO A 553 -10.54 14.44 0.62
C PRO A 553 -10.51 15.50 -0.48
N GLY A 554 -11.15 15.25 -1.61
CA GLY A 554 -11.37 16.24 -2.67
C GLY A 554 -12.47 17.26 -2.34
N LEU A 555 -13.21 17.08 -1.24
CA LEU A 555 -14.24 18.00 -0.77
C LEU A 555 -13.75 18.80 0.44
N CYS A 556 -13.92 20.11 0.36
CA CYS A 556 -13.52 21.08 1.38
C CYS A 556 -14.72 21.87 1.91
N ALA A 557 -14.63 22.29 3.17
CA ALA A 557 -15.60 23.22 3.75
C ALA A 557 -15.59 24.58 3.03
N ASP A 558 -16.73 25.01 2.54
CA ASP A 558 -16.94 26.19 1.72
C ASP A 558 -18.17 27.00 2.17
N VAL A 559 -18.13 28.30 1.96
CA VAL A 559 -19.32 29.14 2.16
C VAL A 559 -20.21 29.03 0.93
N GLU A 560 -21.44 28.58 1.11
CA GLU A 560 -22.42 28.44 0.02
C GLU A 560 -22.50 29.71 -0.85
N GLY A 561 -22.27 29.53 -2.17
CA GLY A 561 -22.25 30.63 -3.13
C GLY A 561 -21.15 31.66 -2.95
N GLY A 562 -20.16 31.39 -2.08
CA GLY A 562 -18.95 32.22 -1.90
C GLY A 562 -19.19 33.60 -1.29
N THR A 563 -20.42 33.92 -0.86
CA THR A 563 -20.81 35.24 -0.32
C THR A 563 -20.69 35.27 1.22
N MET A 564 -19.85 36.16 1.74
CA MET A 564 -19.68 36.37 3.17
C MET A 564 -20.90 37.14 3.72
N ALA A 565 -21.88 36.41 4.27
CA ALA A 565 -23.09 36.97 4.88
C ALA A 565 -23.50 36.16 6.11
N GLN A 566 -24.11 36.84 7.07
CA GLN A 566 -24.63 36.23 8.30
C GLN A 566 -25.60 35.12 7.99
N GLY A 567 -25.41 33.94 8.60
CA GLY A 567 -26.28 32.79 8.45
C GLY A 567 -26.11 32.01 7.14
N ARG A 568 -25.13 32.36 6.30
CA ARG A 568 -24.84 31.58 5.09
C ARG A 568 -24.42 30.15 5.48
N PRO A 569 -25.01 29.11 4.84
CA PRO A 569 -24.60 27.74 5.10
C PRO A 569 -23.12 27.51 4.78
N ILE A 570 -22.50 26.65 5.55
CA ILE A 570 -21.23 26.04 5.18
C ILE A 570 -21.59 24.72 4.51
N GLN A 571 -21.02 24.49 3.35
CA GLN A 571 -21.21 23.28 2.53
C GLN A 571 -19.90 22.57 2.31
N VAL A 572 -19.93 21.36 1.77
CA VAL A 572 -18.74 20.79 1.10
C VAL A 572 -18.77 21.15 -0.38
N ALA A 573 -17.66 21.56 -0.91
CA ALA A 573 -17.47 21.80 -2.34
C ALA A 573 -16.10 21.26 -2.77
N ASN A 574 -15.97 20.97 -4.08
CA ASN A 574 -14.71 20.47 -4.62
C ASN A 574 -13.57 21.43 -4.27
N CYS A 575 -12.55 20.97 -3.55
CA CYS A 575 -11.39 21.75 -3.15
C CYS A 575 -10.70 22.41 -4.35
N SER A 576 -10.78 21.82 -5.53
CA SER A 576 -10.25 22.35 -6.79
C SER A 576 -11.15 23.42 -7.44
N ALA A 577 -12.41 23.54 -7.04
CA ALA A 577 -13.31 24.58 -7.54
C ALA A 577 -12.96 25.99 -7.02
N ALA A 578 -11.93 26.11 -6.18
CA ALA A 578 -11.42 27.37 -5.64
C ALA A 578 -10.73 28.26 -6.67
N ILE A 579 -10.97 28.06 -7.97
CA ILE A 579 -10.49 28.90 -9.06
C ILE A 579 -11.51 30.03 -9.29
N GLY A 580 -11.06 31.27 -9.21
CA GLY A 580 -11.87 32.46 -9.43
C GLY A 580 -12.52 33.03 -8.16
N GLN A 581 -13.77 33.48 -8.25
CA GLN A 581 -14.45 34.20 -7.15
C GLN A 581 -14.66 33.38 -5.86
N TYR A 582 -14.64 32.05 -5.93
CA TYR A 582 -14.83 31.14 -4.80
C TYR A 582 -13.53 30.84 -4.03
N SER A 583 -12.36 31.24 -4.55
CA SER A 583 -11.05 30.89 -3.99
C SER A 583 -10.84 31.30 -2.51
N ASN A 584 -11.57 32.30 -2.03
CA ASN A 584 -11.46 32.80 -0.66
C ASN A 584 -12.54 32.28 0.29
N SER A 585 -13.63 31.70 -0.22
CA SER A 585 -14.72 31.16 0.61
C SER A 585 -14.42 29.80 1.22
N MET A 586 -13.41 29.09 0.68
CA MET A 586 -12.92 27.80 1.17
C MET A 586 -11.65 27.94 2.01
N ARG A 587 -11.17 29.16 2.29
CA ARG A 587 -9.90 29.36 2.97
C ARG A 587 -10.10 29.87 4.38
N TRP A 588 -9.58 29.13 5.31
CA TRP A 588 -9.73 29.35 6.72
C TRP A 588 -8.39 29.55 7.43
N ASN A 589 -8.41 30.24 8.53
CA ASN A 589 -7.34 30.28 9.52
C ASN A 589 -7.82 29.51 10.73
N ALA A 590 -7.03 28.56 11.22
CA ALA A 590 -7.28 27.97 12.52
C ALA A 590 -7.02 29.03 13.60
N THR A 591 -8.00 29.24 14.47
CA THR A 591 -7.89 30.12 15.63
C THR A 591 -7.94 29.26 16.89
N GLY A 592 -7.54 29.78 18.07
CA GLY A 592 -7.54 29.03 19.33
C GLY A 592 -8.91 28.45 19.73
N GLY A 593 -9.91 28.59 18.89
CA GLY A 593 -11.27 28.14 19.15
C GLY A 593 -12.12 27.88 17.90
N GLY A 594 -11.56 27.76 16.69
CA GLY A 594 -12.36 27.46 15.51
C GLY A 594 -11.69 27.87 14.20
N TYR A 595 -12.50 28.06 13.17
CA TYR A 595 -12.05 28.45 11.85
C TYR A 595 -12.61 29.81 11.46
N ALA A 596 -11.72 30.78 11.23
CA ALA A 596 -12.04 32.10 10.71
C ALA A 596 -11.74 32.18 9.21
N SER A 597 -12.58 32.87 8.44
CA SER A 597 -12.32 33.07 7.02
C SER A 597 -11.01 33.84 6.79
N ARG A 598 -10.19 33.40 5.84
CA ARG A 598 -8.99 34.16 5.42
C ARG A 598 -9.33 35.47 4.71
N LYS A 599 -10.51 35.55 4.10
CA LYS A 599 -10.96 36.75 3.41
C LYS A 599 -11.31 37.88 4.38
N ASP A 600 -11.99 37.53 5.47
CA ASP A 600 -12.34 38.46 6.54
C ASP A 600 -12.41 37.67 7.87
N PRO A 601 -11.38 37.81 8.73
CA PRO A 601 -11.30 37.04 9.98
C PRO A 601 -12.40 37.31 10.99
N THR A 602 -13.27 38.28 10.73
CA THR A 602 -14.47 38.50 11.57
C THR A 602 -15.57 37.48 11.31
N TRP A 603 -15.46 36.69 10.25
CA TRP A 603 -16.39 35.62 9.92
C TRP A 603 -15.88 34.25 10.39
N LEU A 604 -16.70 33.53 11.10
CA LEU A 604 -16.39 32.23 11.72
C LEU A 604 -17.33 31.13 11.22
N ILE A 605 -16.82 29.91 11.13
CA ILE A 605 -17.68 28.70 11.04
C ILE A 605 -18.30 28.48 12.41
N ALA A 606 -19.63 28.45 12.50
CA ALA A 606 -20.34 28.32 13.76
C ALA A 606 -21.72 27.65 13.58
N ALA A 607 -22.31 27.22 14.70
CA ALA A 607 -23.69 26.74 14.74
C ALA A 607 -24.44 27.44 15.87
N THR A 608 -25.75 27.65 15.69
CA THR A 608 -26.61 28.35 16.67
C THR A 608 -27.28 27.43 17.70
N GLY A 609 -26.98 26.14 17.63
CA GLY A 609 -27.50 25.12 18.56
C GLY A 609 -26.61 23.88 18.56
N THR A 610 -26.98 22.87 19.35
CA THR A 610 -26.23 21.61 19.49
C THR A 610 -27.12 20.38 19.31
N ALA A 611 -28.31 20.55 18.74
CA ALA A 611 -29.18 19.41 18.40
C ALA A 611 -28.70 18.77 17.08
N ASP A 612 -29.02 17.49 16.87
CA ASP A 612 -28.77 16.80 15.61
C ASP A 612 -29.50 17.52 14.46
N GLY A 613 -28.81 17.69 13.34
CA GLY A 613 -29.29 18.41 12.18
C GLY A 613 -29.19 19.94 12.30
N THR A 614 -28.58 20.48 13.38
CA THR A 614 -28.35 21.94 13.49
C THR A 614 -27.46 22.41 12.34
N PRO A 615 -27.90 23.36 11.49
CA PRO A 615 -27.08 23.87 10.39
C PRO A 615 -25.81 24.56 10.88
N VAL A 616 -24.72 24.27 10.18
CA VAL A 616 -23.45 24.98 10.38
C VAL A 616 -23.38 26.12 9.37
N THR A 617 -23.14 27.32 9.85
CA THR A 617 -23.27 28.55 9.07
C THR A 617 -22.12 29.51 9.34
N LEU A 618 -21.96 30.48 8.44
CA LEU A 618 -21.06 31.60 8.62
C LEU A 618 -21.65 32.59 9.61
N GLN A 619 -20.95 32.91 10.66
CA GLN A 619 -21.38 33.86 11.70
C GLN A 619 -20.32 34.92 11.92
N ARG A 620 -20.75 36.17 12.18
CA ARG A 620 -19.82 37.27 12.46
C ARG A 620 -19.48 37.33 13.94
N ALA A 621 -18.19 37.38 14.25
CA ALA A 621 -17.71 37.56 15.62
C ALA A 621 -18.28 38.85 16.23
N GLY A 622 -18.94 38.75 17.42
CA GLY A 622 -19.44 39.88 18.16
C GLY A 622 -20.84 40.39 17.84
N THR A 623 -21.61 39.76 16.92
CA THR A 623 -23.01 40.10 16.63
C THR A 623 -23.96 39.20 17.43
N TRP A 624 -24.55 39.73 18.51
CA TRP A 624 -25.54 39.02 19.36
C TRP A 624 -26.86 39.74 19.36
N THR A 625 -27.95 38.96 19.26
CA THR A 625 -29.30 39.43 19.59
C THR A 625 -29.59 39.15 21.09
N PRO A 626 -30.17 40.10 21.83
CA PRO A 626 -30.53 39.88 23.23
C PRO A 626 -31.50 38.70 23.36
N GLY A 627 -31.13 37.70 24.18
CA GLY A 627 -31.95 36.50 24.43
C GLY A 627 -31.32 35.16 24.05
N GLN A 628 -30.21 35.15 23.32
CA GLN A 628 -29.43 33.93 23.01
C GLN A 628 -28.27 33.76 23.99
N SER A 629 -27.93 32.53 24.35
CA SER A 629 -26.83 32.24 25.28
C SER A 629 -25.51 32.78 24.74
N ARG A 630 -24.69 33.30 25.64
CA ARG A 630 -23.43 34.01 25.32
C ARG A 630 -22.43 33.09 24.66
N THR A 631 -21.80 33.59 23.59
CA THR A 631 -20.67 33.08 22.82
C THR A 631 -20.92 31.75 22.10
N PRO A 632 -20.75 31.72 20.75
CA PRO A 632 -20.47 30.44 20.14
C PRO A 632 -19.22 29.90 20.81
N ASP A 633 -19.37 28.76 21.51
CA ASP A 633 -18.18 28.06 21.99
C ASP A 633 -17.32 27.74 20.75
N PRO A 634 -16.07 28.22 20.75
CA PRO A 634 -15.20 27.94 19.63
C PRO A 634 -15.03 26.41 19.50
N TRP A 635 -14.96 25.93 18.28
CA TRP A 635 -14.71 24.54 17.95
C TRP A 635 -13.50 24.04 18.74
N LYS A 636 -13.72 23.07 19.63
CA LYS A 636 -12.63 22.42 20.36
C LYS A 636 -12.15 21.25 19.53
N PHE A 637 -10.88 21.30 19.16
CA PHE A 637 -10.22 20.15 18.60
C PHE A 637 -10.01 19.12 19.70
N LEU A 638 -10.65 17.96 19.59
CA LEU A 638 -10.21 16.80 20.32
C LEU A 638 -9.24 16.03 19.41
N THR A 639 -8.04 15.81 19.91
CA THR A 639 -7.11 14.85 19.28
C THR A 639 -7.75 13.48 19.34
N ALA A 640 -8.39 13.08 18.26
CA ALA A 640 -8.73 11.70 18.03
C ALA A 640 -7.59 11.07 17.22
N ASP A 641 -7.41 9.78 17.39
CA ASP A 641 -6.33 9.02 16.80
C ASP A 641 -6.01 9.41 15.37
N VAL A 642 -4.72 9.64 15.16
CA VAL A 642 -4.13 10.05 13.89
C VAL A 642 -4.35 8.93 12.86
N TYR A 643 -4.99 9.26 11.76
CA TYR A 643 -5.06 8.40 10.59
C TYR A 643 -3.87 8.62 9.66
#